data_f1c993343582bb74c8de0e1801b0808a
#
_entry.id   f1c993343582bb74c8de0e1801b0808a
#
_cell.length_a   1.000
_cell.length_b   1.000
_cell.length_c   1.000
_cell.angle_alpha   90.00
_cell.angle_beta   90.00
_cell.angle_gamma   90.00
#
_symmetry.space_group_name_H-M   'P 1'
#
loop_
_entity.id
_entity.type
_entity.pdbx_description
1 polymer ?
#
loop_
_entity_poly.entity_id
_entity_poly.type
_entity_poly.pdbx_seq_one_letter_code
_entity_poly.pdbx_strand_id
1 'polypeptide(L)'
;MKKTSLTFNRVIMALAFLFLYAPIFLLIVFSFNAGDSNTVWEGFSTHWYAELFQDRLIMQSVYTTVLVSLLATIIATIGGTFAAVGFYSLRRRTRNVLNTVNNIPMMNADIVTGVAMCLFFVAFFAFWKDLAIWFNSIQSFIELPTRLTMNFGTLLIAHITFNIPYIILSVGPKLRQLDKNLVDAAMDLGCTWMQAFFKVILPEIKPGIVSGALTAFTMSIDDFIISYFTSGSSSSTLAMTIYGMTKKRVTPEINAISTLLFVTVLVLLAVINIREAHMEQQAQRRKLLSTAEIAARGPEKRRKPNPFMKIGAGALAAVMVITLVVSVHGKTTGRVVNVCSWGEYIDESLITEFEKRTGITVNYQTVESNEALYALLKAGAGDYDVIVPSDYMISRLIEEGMLEELDYSNIPNFELIDERFKNLSYDPENKYTVPYTWGTVGIIYNEDMVGGEITSWSAMFDDQYAGEVLLINNSRDALGFALKTLGYSLNTTDPDQIREAFEMLVDATRRGVYQGKVMDEIFGKMEGGNAAIATYYAGDYLSMADNTDEPLAFVVPEEGSNWFVDAMCVLKDAPHKDEAEAWINFMASTEASLANMDYIWYASPNREALDRYPSYYEELYGEPLDPDVYAIMAPPQEVLDRCESYVNLPAEILALYNDLWIQLGVS
;
A
#
# COMPACT_ATOMS: atom_id res chain seq x y z
N MET A 1 40.36 -30.86 -15.26
CA MET A 1 39.48 -29.84 -15.79
C MET A 1 38.02 -29.95 -15.35
N LYS A 2 37.32 -31.12 -15.33
CA LYS A 2 35.92 -31.24 -14.91
C LYS A 2 35.64 -30.88 -13.43
N LYS A 3 36.56 -31.19 -12.48
CA LYS A 3 36.35 -30.89 -11.05
C LYS A 3 36.48 -29.39 -10.74
N THR A 4 37.43 -28.68 -11.38
CA THR A 4 37.63 -27.23 -11.19
C THR A 4 36.47 -26.41 -11.75
N SER A 5 35.87 -26.81 -12.88
CA SER A 5 34.65 -26.20 -13.44
C SER A 5 33.45 -26.41 -12.54
N LEU A 6 33.34 -27.58 -11.90
CA LEU A 6 32.21 -27.87 -10.97
C LEU A 6 32.28 -27.02 -9.66
N THR A 7 33.51 -26.82 -9.16
CA THR A 7 33.73 -25.97 -7.96
C THR A 7 33.50 -24.50 -8.29
N PHE A 8 33.97 -24.02 -9.43
CA PHE A 8 33.77 -22.66 -9.91
C PHE A 8 32.26 -22.35 -10.08
N ASN A 9 31.50 -23.24 -10.73
CA ASN A 9 30.07 -23.07 -10.89
C ASN A 9 29.30 -23.06 -9.53
N ARG A 10 29.75 -23.88 -8.58
CA ARG A 10 29.15 -23.88 -7.20
C ARG A 10 29.44 -22.58 -6.46
N VAL A 11 30.64 -22.03 -6.61
CA VAL A 11 30.98 -20.74 -5.97
C VAL A 11 30.18 -19.61 -6.59
N ILE A 12 30.08 -19.52 -7.92
CA ILE A 12 29.23 -18.50 -8.58
C ILE A 12 27.79 -18.63 -8.15
N MET A 13 27.26 -19.86 -8.12
CA MET A 13 25.90 -20.09 -7.70
C MET A 13 25.67 -19.67 -6.22
N ALA A 14 26.64 -20.00 -5.34
CA ALA A 14 26.55 -19.58 -3.92
C ALA A 14 26.63 -18.07 -3.78
N LEU A 15 27.50 -17.38 -4.54
CA LEU A 15 27.57 -15.92 -4.55
C LEU A 15 26.30 -15.27 -5.11
N ALA A 16 25.72 -15.83 -6.17
CA ALA A 16 24.45 -15.35 -6.72
C ALA A 16 23.31 -15.50 -5.70
N PHE A 17 23.22 -16.66 -5.03
CA PHE A 17 22.24 -16.85 -3.96
C PHE A 17 22.49 -15.91 -2.77
N LEU A 18 23.72 -15.75 -2.35
CA LEU A 18 24.06 -14.82 -1.27
C LEU A 18 23.61 -13.39 -1.63
N PHE A 19 23.93 -12.93 -2.84
CA PHE A 19 23.54 -11.60 -3.30
C PHE A 19 22.02 -11.42 -3.36
N LEU A 20 21.28 -12.42 -3.85
CA LEU A 20 19.82 -12.36 -3.97
C LEU A 20 19.11 -12.40 -2.60
N TYR A 21 19.64 -13.17 -1.66
CA TYR A 21 18.98 -13.38 -0.37
C TYR A 21 19.55 -12.53 0.77
N ALA A 22 20.70 -11.86 0.58
CA ALA A 22 21.30 -11.01 1.60
C ALA A 22 20.36 -9.90 2.10
N PRO A 23 19.64 -9.15 1.26
CA PRO A 23 18.68 -8.14 1.73
C PRO A 23 17.57 -8.76 2.58
N ILE A 24 17.02 -9.89 2.16
CA ILE A 24 15.96 -10.60 2.91
C ILE A 24 16.52 -11.10 4.26
N PHE A 25 17.75 -11.58 4.27
CA PHE A 25 18.39 -12.04 5.50
C PHE A 25 18.63 -10.88 6.49
N LEU A 26 19.04 -9.71 5.98
CA LEU A 26 19.18 -8.49 6.79
C LEU A 26 17.83 -8.07 7.37
N LEU A 27 16.77 -8.04 6.56
CA LEU A 27 15.42 -7.75 7.02
C LEU A 27 14.98 -8.70 8.14
N ILE A 28 15.24 -10.02 8.00
CA ILE A 28 14.95 -11.01 9.05
C ILE A 28 15.77 -10.73 10.32
N VAL A 29 17.04 -10.34 10.20
CA VAL A 29 17.86 -10.01 11.36
C VAL A 29 17.33 -8.78 12.07
N PHE A 30 17.09 -7.69 11.34
CA PHE A 30 16.59 -6.43 11.91
C PHE A 30 15.14 -6.52 12.43
N SER A 31 14.36 -7.53 12.04
CA SER A 31 13.06 -7.79 12.67
C SER A 31 13.15 -8.20 14.14
N PHE A 32 14.35 -8.54 14.63
CA PHE A 32 14.65 -8.84 16.01
C PHE A 32 15.46 -7.73 16.69
N ASN A 33 15.61 -6.55 16.09
CA ASN A 33 16.28 -5.42 16.72
C ASN A 33 15.45 -4.89 17.90
N ALA A 34 16.13 -4.52 18.99
CA ALA A 34 15.44 -4.00 20.18
C ALA A 34 15.05 -2.52 20.02
N GLY A 35 15.80 -1.77 19.22
CA GLY A 35 15.53 -0.36 18.94
C GLY A 35 14.77 -0.16 17.61
N ASP A 36 14.41 1.08 17.31
CA ASP A 36 13.59 1.48 16.17
C ASP A 36 14.39 1.65 14.87
N SER A 37 15.72 1.58 14.94
CA SER A 37 16.60 1.76 13.80
C SER A 37 16.73 0.49 12.95
N ASN A 38 16.71 0.66 11.63
CA ASN A 38 17.04 -0.40 10.65
C ASN A 38 18.52 -0.44 10.26
N THR A 39 19.31 0.50 10.76
CA THR A 39 20.74 0.63 10.43
C THR A 39 21.64 0.33 11.61
N VAL A 40 21.19 0.58 12.84
CA VAL A 40 21.92 0.35 14.09
C VAL A 40 21.31 -0.83 14.84
N TRP A 41 22.17 -1.79 15.24
CA TRP A 41 21.73 -2.94 16.03
C TRP A 41 21.84 -2.63 17.52
N GLU A 42 20.71 -2.51 18.22
CA GLU A 42 20.63 -2.15 19.63
C GLU A 42 20.41 -3.36 20.57
N GLY A 43 20.30 -4.55 20.02
CA GLY A 43 20.14 -5.79 20.79
C GLY A 43 19.05 -6.70 20.22
N PHE A 44 18.90 -7.89 20.84
CA PHE A 44 17.89 -8.86 20.43
C PHE A 44 16.59 -8.68 21.22
N SER A 45 15.48 -8.52 20.51
CA SER A 45 14.13 -8.46 21.08
C SER A 45 13.13 -9.20 20.19
N THR A 46 12.01 -9.64 20.76
CA THR A 46 10.82 -10.15 20.05
C THR A 46 9.60 -9.24 20.25
N HIS A 47 9.82 -8.05 20.78
CA HIS A 47 8.79 -7.10 21.15
C HIS A 47 7.93 -6.72 19.93
N TRP A 48 8.53 -6.42 18.78
CA TRP A 48 7.82 -6.12 17.53
C TRP A 48 6.82 -7.20 17.08
N TYR A 49 7.16 -8.48 17.32
CA TYR A 49 6.22 -9.57 17.02
C TYR A 49 5.03 -9.60 18.00
N ALA A 50 5.21 -9.11 19.22
CA ALA A 50 4.12 -9.04 20.20
C ALA A 50 3.20 -7.83 19.90
N GLU A 51 3.75 -6.69 19.54
CA GLU A 51 3.00 -5.50 19.14
C GLU A 51 2.20 -5.73 17.86
N LEU A 52 2.81 -6.32 16.84
CA LEU A 52 2.16 -6.66 15.57
C LEU A 52 0.84 -7.44 15.75
N PHE A 53 0.76 -8.33 16.76
CA PHE A 53 -0.49 -9.03 17.06
C PHE A 53 -1.50 -8.18 17.83
N GLN A 54 -1.11 -7.02 18.32
CA GLN A 54 -1.98 -6.04 18.99
C GLN A 54 -2.44 -4.94 18.02
N ASP A 55 -1.68 -4.72 16.94
CA ASP A 55 -2.05 -3.79 15.88
C ASP A 55 -3.30 -4.28 15.15
N ARG A 56 -4.31 -3.43 15.20
CA ARG A 56 -5.63 -3.74 14.64
C ARG A 56 -5.64 -3.67 13.11
N LEU A 57 -5.00 -2.67 12.52
CA LEU A 57 -5.01 -2.47 11.07
C LEU A 57 -4.25 -3.61 10.38
N ILE A 58 -3.10 -3.99 10.93
CA ILE A 58 -2.32 -5.13 10.45
C ILE A 58 -3.14 -6.42 10.56
N MET A 59 -3.75 -6.68 11.71
CA MET A 59 -4.52 -7.91 11.91
C MET A 59 -5.76 -7.98 11.02
N GLN A 60 -6.42 -6.86 10.77
CA GLN A 60 -7.54 -6.78 9.83
C GLN A 60 -7.09 -7.04 8.39
N SER A 61 -5.94 -6.50 7.98
CA SER A 61 -5.38 -6.72 6.65
C SER A 61 -4.91 -8.17 6.44
N VAL A 62 -4.33 -8.81 7.47
CA VAL A 62 -4.00 -10.25 7.47
C VAL A 62 -5.27 -11.09 7.28
N TYR A 63 -6.34 -10.78 8.04
CA TYR A 63 -7.62 -11.45 7.90
C TYR A 63 -8.19 -11.31 6.47
N THR A 64 -8.24 -10.11 5.94
CA THR A 64 -8.73 -9.83 4.58
C THR A 64 -7.94 -10.62 3.54
N THR A 65 -6.60 -10.58 3.63
CA THR A 65 -5.71 -11.29 2.70
C THR A 65 -5.94 -12.79 2.72
N VAL A 66 -5.97 -13.40 3.89
CA VAL A 66 -6.16 -14.86 4.02
C VAL A 66 -7.56 -15.27 3.53
N LEU A 67 -8.59 -14.50 3.88
CA LEU A 67 -9.96 -14.80 3.49
C LEU A 67 -10.16 -14.69 1.97
N VAL A 68 -9.69 -13.58 1.37
CA VAL A 68 -9.77 -13.38 -0.09
C VAL A 68 -8.99 -14.45 -0.82
N SER A 69 -7.72 -14.68 -0.44
CA SER A 69 -6.86 -15.68 -1.09
C SER A 69 -7.45 -17.08 -1.01
N LEU A 70 -8.01 -17.46 0.13
CA LEU A 70 -8.64 -18.77 0.32
C LEU A 70 -9.90 -18.92 -0.54
N LEU A 71 -10.84 -17.96 -0.45
CA LEU A 71 -12.08 -17.99 -1.20
C LEU A 71 -11.84 -17.93 -2.72
N ALA A 72 -10.97 -17.02 -3.15
CA ALA A 72 -10.59 -16.90 -4.56
C ALA A 72 -9.96 -18.19 -5.08
N THR A 73 -9.04 -18.78 -4.32
CA THR A 73 -8.41 -20.05 -4.69
C THR A 73 -9.43 -21.20 -4.81
N ILE A 74 -10.36 -21.34 -3.87
CA ILE A 74 -11.39 -22.40 -3.91
C ILE A 74 -12.27 -22.22 -5.16
N ILE A 75 -12.80 -21.01 -5.37
CA ILE A 75 -13.71 -20.72 -6.49
C ILE A 75 -12.97 -20.86 -7.81
N ALA A 76 -11.76 -20.29 -7.93
CA ALA A 76 -10.94 -20.40 -9.13
C ALA A 76 -10.52 -21.83 -9.43
N THR A 77 -10.23 -22.64 -8.40
CA THR A 77 -9.89 -24.08 -8.58
C THR A 77 -11.05 -24.84 -9.17
N ILE A 78 -12.26 -24.63 -8.67
CA ILE A 78 -13.45 -25.27 -9.21
C ILE A 78 -13.69 -24.80 -10.65
N GLY A 79 -13.79 -23.49 -10.87
CA GLY A 79 -14.06 -22.90 -12.19
C GLY A 79 -12.96 -23.20 -13.21
N GLY A 80 -11.69 -23.04 -12.83
CA GLY A 80 -10.53 -23.29 -13.68
C GLY A 80 -10.36 -24.78 -14.04
N THR A 81 -10.69 -25.68 -13.12
CA THR A 81 -10.69 -27.13 -13.41
C THR A 81 -11.76 -27.48 -14.46
N PHE A 82 -12.99 -26.99 -14.29
CA PHE A 82 -14.05 -27.20 -15.29
C PHE A 82 -13.69 -26.55 -16.63
N ALA A 83 -13.12 -25.35 -16.63
CA ALA A 83 -12.64 -24.68 -17.83
C ALA A 83 -11.53 -25.49 -18.53
N ALA A 84 -10.55 -26.01 -17.78
CA ALA A 84 -9.48 -26.84 -18.34
C ALA A 84 -10.02 -28.12 -18.99
N VAL A 85 -10.99 -28.79 -18.37
CA VAL A 85 -11.67 -29.98 -18.93
C VAL A 85 -12.48 -29.60 -20.16
N GLY A 86 -13.20 -28.47 -20.12
CA GLY A 86 -13.90 -27.93 -21.29
C GLY A 86 -12.94 -27.64 -22.46
N PHE A 87 -11.80 -26.96 -22.19
CA PHE A 87 -10.78 -26.69 -23.23
C PHE A 87 -10.19 -27.96 -23.82
N TYR A 88 -10.00 -28.99 -22.99
CA TYR A 88 -9.49 -30.29 -23.45
C TYR A 88 -10.41 -30.97 -24.45
N SER A 89 -11.74 -30.87 -24.27
CA SER A 89 -12.75 -31.47 -25.17
C SER A 89 -12.91 -30.72 -26.50
N LEU A 90 -12.38 -29.50 -26.64
CA LEU A 90 -12.51 -28.72 -27.86
C LEU A 90 -11.53 -29.12 -28.96
N ARG A 91 -11.86 -28.77 -30.21
CA ARG A 91 -10.97 -28.94 -31.37
C ARG A 91 -9.65 -28.21 -31.16
N ARG A 92 -8.53 -28.77 -31.65
CA ARG A 92 -7.16 -28.28 -31.45
C ARG A 92 -6.99 -26.78 -31.73
N ARG A 93 -7.63 -26.26 -32.82
CA ARG A 93 -7.52 -24.83 -33.18
C ARG A 93 -8.18 -23.94 -32.12
N THR A 94 -9.43 -24.22 -31.76
CA THR A 94 -10.19 -23.48 -30.74
C THR A 94 -9.51 -23.53 -29.38
N ARG A 95 -9.04 -24.72 -28.98
CA ARG A 95 -8.28 -24.91 -27.73
C ARG A 95 -7.01 -24.07 -27.69
N ASN A 96 -6.26 -24.00 -28.79
CA ASN A 96 -5.02 -23.18 -28.83
C ASN A 96 -5.35 -21.70 -28.71
N VAL A 97 -6.38 -21.20 -29.38
CA VAL A 97 -6.83 -19.80 -29.27
C VAL A 97 -7.24 -19.49 -27.82
N LEU A 98 -8.07 -20.35 -27.21
CA LEU A 98 -8.51 -20.13 -25.82
C LEU A 98 -7.37 -20.20 -24.82
N ASN A 99 -6.40 -21.10 -24.99
CA ASN A 99 -5.21 -21.13 -24.17
C ASN A 99 -4.35 -19.86 -24.32
N THR A 100 -4.23 -19.33 -25.56
CA THR A 100 -3.52 -18.06 -25.78
C THR A 100 -4.24 -16.90 -25.09
N VAL A 101 -5.57 -16.81 -25.24
CA VAL A 101 -6.38 -15.79 -24.56
C VAL A 101 -6.27 -15.93 -23.03
N ASN A 102 -6.32 -17.15 -22.51
CA ASN A 102 -6.17 -17.42 -21.06
C ASN A 102 -4.81 -16.96 -20.51
N ASN A 103 -3.77 -17.00 -21.35
CA ASN A 103 -2.42 -16.62 -20.90
C ASN A 103 -2.15 -15.12 -20.98
N ILE A 104 -3.01 -14.33 -21.67
CA ILE A 104 -2.84 -12.88 -21.78
C ILE A 104 -2.73 -12.20 -20.41
N PRO A 105 -3.63 -12.42 -19.44
CA PRO A 105 -3.53 -11.78 -18.13
C PRO A 105 -2.24 -12.08 -17.39
N MET A 106 -1.67 -13.27 -17.56
CA MET A 106 -0.41 -13.66 -16.92
C MET A 106 0.84 -13.07 -17.57
N MET A 107 0.75 -12.64 -18.83
CA MET A 107 1.87 -12.03 -19.58
C MET A 107 1.79 -10.51 -19.56
N ASN A 108 0.66 -9.97 -19.15
CA ASN A 108 0.43 -8.55 -19.03
C ASN A 108 1.04 -8.01 -17.73
N ALA A 109 1.44 -6.75 -17.70
CA ALA A 109 1.86 -6.13 -16.45
C ALA A 109 0.69 -6.05 -15.47
N ASP A 110 0.92 -6.39 -14.20
CA ASP A 110 -0.13 -6.45 -13.16
C ASP A 110 -0.87 -5.12 -13.03
N ILE A 111 -0.16 -3.99 -13.17
CA ILE A 111 -0.76 -2.65 -13.14
C ILE A 111 -1.79 -2.45 -14.25
N VAL A 112 -1.52 -2.94 -15.47
CA VAL A 112 -2.49 -2.84 -16.59
C VAL A 112 -3.71 -3.70 -16.31
N THR A 113 -3.52 -4.86 -15.72
CA THR A 113 -4.61 -5.76 -15.32
C THR A 113 -5.44 -5.15 -14.18
N GLY A 114 -4.80 -4.59 -13.17
CA GLY A 114 -5.45 -3.91 -12.04
C GLY A 114 -6.30 -2.71 -12.50
N VAL A 115 -5.71 -1.81 -13.30
CA VAL A 115 -6.43 -0.65 -13.87
C VAL A 115 -7.58 -1.10 -14.77
N ALA A 116 -7.39 -2.11 -15.62
CA ALA A 116 -8.46 -2.63 -16.49
C ALA A 116 -9.62 -3.21 -15.67
N MET A 117 -9.34 -3.92 -14.58
CA MET A 117 -10.37 -4.43 -13.67
C MET A 117 -11.11 -3.30 -12.96
N CYS A 118 -10.40 -2.29 -12.47
CA CYS A 118 -10.97 -1.09 -11.89
C CYS A 118 -11.96 -0.42 -12.86
N LEU A 119 -11.51 -0.10 -14.07
CA LEU A 119 -12.36 0.51 -15.10
C LEU A 119 -13.57 -0.37 -15.47
N PHE A 120 -13.39 -1.68 -15.51
CA PHE A 120 -14.49 -2.61 -15.74
C PHE A 120 -15.54 -2.52 -14.61
N PHE A 121 -15.13 -2.51 -13.34
CA PHE A 121 -16.09 -2.38 -12.23
C PHE A 121 -16.79 -1.01 -12.25
N VAL A 122 -16.07 0.08 -12.50
CA VAL A 122 -16.67 1.41 -12.62
C VAL A 122 -17.74 1.44 -13.73
N ALA A 123 -17.41 0.92 -14.92
CA ALA A 123 -18.36 0.83 -16.03
C ALA A 123 -19.58 -0.07 -15.70
N PHE A 124 -19.32 -1.19 -15.01
CA PHE A 124 -20.37 -2.09 -14.55
C PHE A 124 -21.29 -1.41 -13.51
N PHE A 125 -20.75 -0.65 -12.58
CA PHE A 125 -21.53 0.06 -11.56
C PHE A 125 -22.39 1.16 -12.19
N ALA A 126 -21.86 1.88 -13.15
CA ALA A 126 -22.64 2.86 -13.92
C ALA A 126 -23.82 2.19 -14.65
N PHE A 127 -23.57 1.09 -15.36
CA PHE A 127 -24.63 0.31 -16.01
C PHE A 127 -25.64 -0.24 -14.99
N TRP A 128 -25.17 -0.77 -13.85
CA TRP A 128 -26.02 -1.29 -12.79
C TRP A 128 -26.94 -0.20 -12.22
N LYS A 129 -26.42 1.00 -11.98
CA LYS A 129 -27.19 2.15 -11.51
C LYS A 129 -28.40 2.42 -12.39
N ASP A 130 -28.18 2.52 -13.70
CA ASP A 130 -29.23 2.77 -14.67
C ASP A 130 -30.26 1.63 -14.68
N LEU A 131 -29.78 0.39 -14.63
CA LEU A 131 -30.62 -0.81 -14.56
C LEU A 131 -31.45 -0.86 -13.25
N ALA A 132 -30.85 -0.55 -12.11
CA ALA A 132 -31.51 -0.54 -10.82
C ALA A 132 -32.59 0.57 -10.75
N ILE A 133 -32.29 1.77 -11.24
CA ILE A 133 -33.26 2.86 -11.32
C ILE A 133 -34.43 2.44 -12.22
N TRP A 134 -34.17 1.89 -13.38
CA TRP A 134 -35.20 1.38 -14.29
C TRP A 134 -36.04 0.27 -13.64
N PHE A 135 -35.41 -0.71 -12.98
CA PHE A 135 -36.09 -1.81 -12.29
C PHE A 135 -36.96 -1.32 -11.14
N ASN A 136 -36.43 -0.44 -10.29
CA ASN A 136 -37.14 0.13 -9.14
C ASN A 136 -38.33 1.01 -9.61
N SER A 137 -38.28 1.59 -10.81
CA SER A 137 -39.39 2.36 -11.39
C SER A 137 -40.57 1.49 -11.85
N ILE A 138 -40.35 0.20 -12.12
CA ILE A 138 -41.35 -0.72 -12.65
C ILE A 138 -42.07 -1.49 -11.52
N GLN A 139 -41.36 -1.74 -10.44
CA GLN A 139 -41.92 -2.55 -9.32
C GLN A 139 -41.43 -2.05 -7.95
N SER A 140 -42.27 -2.24 -6.93
CA SER A 140 -42.03 -1.77 -5.54
C SER A 140 -41.82 -2.91 -4.52
N PHE A 141 -41.69 -4.16 -4.98
CA PHE A 141 -41.56 -5.30 -4.04
C PHE A 141 -40.11 -5.54 -3.58
N ILE A 142 -39.10 -5.20 -4.39
CA ILE A 142 -37.69 -5.37 -4.07
C ILE A 142 -36.98 -4.13 -4.60
N GLU A 143 -36.44 -3.31 -3.71
CA GLU A 143 -35.57 -2.20 -4.11
C GLU A 143 -34.14 -2.73 -4.37
N LEU A 144 -33.66 -2.59 -5.59
CA LEU A 144 -32.26 -2.86 -5.91
C LEU A 144 -31.42 -1.67 -5.49
N PRO A 145 -30.23 -1.90 -4.89
CA PRO A 145 -29.33 -0.81 -4.54
C PRO A 145 -28.90 -0.07 -5.81
N THR A 146 -29.10 1.22 -5.82
CA THR A 146 -28.74 2.08 -6.98
C THR A 146 -27.27 2.45 -6.98
N ARG A 147 -26.58 2.30 -5.85
CA ARG A 147 -25.15 2.55 -5.71
C ARG A 147 -24.43 1.24 -5.36
N LEU A 148 -23.49 0.84 -6.21
CA LEU A 148 -22.52 -0.20 -5.93
C LEU A 148 -21.15 0.46 -5.83
N THR A 149 -20.34 0.01 -4.90
CA THR A 149 -18.99 0.52 -4.64
C THR A 149 -17.99 -0.62 -4.65
N MET A 150 -16.73 -0.30 -4.84
CA MET A 150 -15.66 -1.29 -4.69
C MET A 150 -15.58 -1.72 -3.23
N ASN A 151 -15.44 -3.01 -3.00
CA ASN A 151 -15.44 -3.62 -1.68
C ASN A 151 -14.81 -5.01 -1.73
N PHE A 152 -14.91 -5.75 -0.65
CA PHE A 152 -14.44 -7.15 -0.58
C PHE A 152 -14.95 -8.03 -1.73
N GLY A 153 -16.15 -7.80 -2.26
CA GLY A 153 -16.72 -8.55 -3.38
C GLY A 153 -15.99 -8.30 -4.69
N THR A 154 -15.64 -7.05 -5.01
CA THR A 154 -14.85 -6.70 -6.21
C THR A 154 -13.43 -7.22 -6.11
N LEU A 155 -12.81 -7.09 -4.93
CA LEU A 155 -11.51 -7.66 -4.62
C LEU A 155 -11.52 -9.18 -4.84
N LEU A 156 -12.52 -9.88 -4.31
CA LEU A 156 -12.66 -11.33 -4.47
C LEU A 156 -12.83 -11.73 -5.95
N ILE A 157 -13.67 -11.03 -6.73
CA ILE A 157 -13.89 -11.30 -8.16
C ILE A 157 -12.59 -11.08 -8.94
N ALA A 158 -11.83 -10.03 -8.63
CA ALA A 158 -10.55 -9.75 -9.25
C ALA A 158 -9.55 -10.89 -9.02
N HIS A 159 -9.40 -11.34 -7.77
CA HIS A 159 -8.52 -12.46 -7.41
C HIS A 159 -8.98 -13.78 -8.04
N ILE A 160 -10.28 -14.06 -8.13
CA ILE A 160 -10.80 -15.24 -8.84
C ILE A 160 -10.39 -15.21 -10.31
N THR A 161 -10.59 -14.05 -10.96
CA THR A 161 -10.29 -13.87 -12.39
C THR A 161 -8.80 -14.04 -12.66
N PHE A 162 -7.95 -13.48 -11.83
CA PHE A 162 -6.49 -13.59 -11.90
C PHE A 162 -6.01 -15.04 -11.65
N ASN A 163 -6.64 -15.77 -10.74
CA ASN A 163 -6.24 -17.13 -10.36
C ASN A 163 -6.63 -18.20 -11.37
N ILE A 164 -7.72 -18.05 -12.13
CA ILE A 164 -8.21 -19.04 -13.10
C ILE A 164 -7.14 -19.48 -14.11
N PRO A 165 -6.35 -18.61 -14.75
CA PRO A 165 -5.30 -18.99 -15.68
C PRO A 165 -4.27 -19.97 -15.09
N TYR A 166 -3.85 -19.75 -13.84
CA TYR A 166 -2.87 -20.61 -13.16
C TYR A 166 -3.41 -22.03 -12.96
N ILE A 167 -4.69 -22.15 -12.60
CA ILE A 167 -5.35 -23.46 -12.47
C ILE A 167 -5.41 -24.17 -13.83
N ILE A 168 -5.83 -23.47 -14.90
CA ILE A 168 -5.91 -24.04 -16.25
C ILE A 168 -4.54 -24.52 -16.73
N LEU A 169 -3.49 -23.74 -16.48
CA LEU A 169 -2.12 -24.10 -16.84
C LEU A 169 -1.58 -25.30 -16.07
N SER A 170 -1.95 -25.47 -14.81
CA SER A 170 -1.52 -26.59 -13.98
C SER A 170 -2.29 -27.89 -14.27
N VAL A 171 -3.58 -27.78 -14.57
CA VAL A 171 -4.46 -28.92 -14.85
C VAL A 171 -4.32 -29.41 -16.31
N GLY A 172 -4.14 -28.48 -17.27
CA GLY A 172 -4.08 -28.79 -18.70
C GLY A 172 -3.03 -29.83 -19.11
N PRO A 173 -1.79 -29.80 -18.63
CA PRO A 173 -0.78 -30.82 -18.88
C PRO A 173 -1.17 -32.20 -18.34
N LYS A 174 -1.83 -32.30 -17.18
CA LYS A 174 -2.29 -33.57 -16.60
C LYS A 174 -3.41 -34.17 -17.43
N LEU A 175 -4.35 -33.36 -17.93
CA LEU A 175 -5.36 -33.78 -18.87
C LEU A 175 -4.78 -34.34 -20.20
N ARG A 176 -3.68 -33.72 -20.69
CA ARG A 176 -2.99 -34.19 -21.90
C ARG A 176 -2.24 -35.50 -21.72
N GLN A 177 -1.84 -35.82 -20.48
CA GLN A 177 -1.16 -37.06 -20.11
C GLN A 177 -2.15 -38.21 -19.83
N LEU A 178 -3.45 -37.92 -19.72
CA LEU A 178 -4.48 -38.91 -19.50
C LEU A 178 -4.62 -39.83 -20.72
N ASP A 179 -4.67 -41.12 -20.49
CA ASP A 179 -4.99 -42.09 -21.55
C ASP A 179 -6.48 -41.94 -21.94
N LYS A 180 -6.72 -41.64 -23.19
CA LYS A 180 -8.06 -41.42 -23.73
C LYS A 180 -8.94 -42.69 -23.58
N ASN A 181 -8.34 -43.88 -23.67
CA ASN A 181 -9.03 -45.13 -23.57
C ASN A 181 -9.61 -45.41 -22.16
N LEU A 182 -9.09 -44.73 -21.11
CA LEU A 182 -9.61 -44.85 -19.75
C LEU A 182 -11.04 -44.33 -19.60
N VAL A 183 -11.35 -43.25 -20.27
CA VAL A 183 -12.69 -42.65 -20.24
C VAL A 183 -13.66 -43.52 -21.05
N ASP A 184 -13.24 -43.94 -22.23
CA ASP A 184 -14.05 -44.83 -23.09
C ASP A 184 -14.33 -46.18 -22.40
N ALA A 185 -13.31 -46.78 -21.79
CA ALA A 185 -13.47 -48.01 -21.01
C ALA A 185 -14.42 -47.84 -19.81
N ALA A 186 -14.39 -46.72 -19.13
CA ALA A 186 -15.32 -46.43 -18.03
C ALA A 186 -16.78 -46.30 -18.54
N MET A 187 -16.96 -45.69 -19.71
CA MET A 187 -18.29 -45.58 -20.35
C MET A 187 -18.78 -46.93 -20.84
N ASP A 188 -17.92 -47.77 -21.41
CA ASP A 188 -18.25 -49.15 -21.83
C ASP A 188 -18.65 -50.02 -20.64
N LEU A 189 -18.10 -49.76 -19.45
CA LEU A 189 -18.49 -50.38 -18.19
C LEU A 189 -19.78 -49.83 -17.57
N GLY A 190 -20.51 -48.95 -18.32
CA GLY A 190 -21.80 -48.41 -17.92
C GLY A 190 -21.75 -47.14 -17.07
N CYS A 191 -20.59 -46.51 -16.95
CA CYS A 191 -20.52 -45.19 -16.29
C CYS A 191 -21.13 -44.10 -17.18
N THR A 192 -21.91 -43.19 -16.57
CA THR A 192 -22.27 -41.94 -17.23
C THR A 192 -21.03 -41.03 -17.32
N TRP A 193 -21.04 -40.01 -18.21
CA TRP A 193 -19.93 -39.08 -18.35
C TRP A 193 -19.55 -38.40 -17.00
N MET A 194 -20.55 -38.00 -16.23
CA MET A 194 -20.32 -37.44 -14.89
C MET A 194 -19.66 -38.46 -13.94
N GLN A 195 -20.05 -39.71 -14.00
CA GLN A 195 -19.41 -40.76 -13.19
C GLN A 195 -17.97 -41.01 -13.64
N ALA A 196 -17.70 -41.04 -14.95
CA ALA A 196 -16.36 -41.14 -15.50
C ALA A 196 -15.50 -39.95 -15.11
N PHE A 197 -16.06 -38.74 -15.12
CA PHE A 197 -15.38 -37.54 -14.65
C PHE A 197 -14.94 -37.66 -13.19
N PHE A 198 -15.87 -37.94 -12.26
CA PHE A 198 -15.54 -37.95 -10.84
C PHE A 198 -14.73 -39.20 -10.41
N LYS A 199 -14.92 -40.35 -11.04
CA LYS A 199 -14.28 -41.61 -10.64
C LYS A 199 -12.96 -41.87 -11.36
N VAL A 200 -12.77 -41.32 -12.59
CA VAL A 200 -11.59 -41.61 -13.43
C VAL A 200 -10.78 -40.35 -13.69
N ILE A 201 -11.39 -39.31 -14.31
CA ILE A 201 -10.64 -38.10 -14.71
C ILE A 201 -10.14 -37.33 -13.49
N LEU A 202 -11.02 -36.98 -12.57
CA LEU A 202 -10.72 -36.14 -11.41
C LEU A 202 -9.60 -36.71 -10.51
N PRO A 203 -9.58 -38.03 -10.19
CA PRO A 203 -8.46 -38.61 -9.43
C PRO A 203 -7.10 -38.51 -10.15
N GLU A 204 -7.09 -38.68 -11.47
CA GLU A 204 -5.86 -38.64 -12.29
C GLU A 204 -5.31 -37.23 -12.43
N ILE A 205 -6.16 -36.18 -12.54
CA ILE A 205 -5.74 -34.79 -12.63
C ILE A 205 -5.57 -34.12 -11.27
N LYS A 206 -5.95 -34.77 -10.16
CA LYS A 206 -5.83 -34.24 -8.78
C LYS A 206 -4.48 -33.62 -8.46
N PRO A 207 -3.32 -34.21 -8.87
CA PRO A 207 -2.03 -33.59 -8.64
C PRO A 207 -1.92 -32.18 -9.28
N GLY A 208 -2.42 -32.05 -10.53
CA GLY A 208 -2.43 -30.76 -11.21
C GLY A 208 -3.38 -29.73 -10.56
N ILE A 209 -4.54 -30.19 -10.07
CA ILE A 209 -5.50 -29.33 -9.36
C ILE A 209 -4.87 -28.79 -8.06
N VAL A 210 -4.22 -29.68 -7.28
CA VAL A 210 -3.59 -29.28 -6.01
C VAL A 210 -2.41 -28.33 -6.25
N SER A 211 -1.58 -28.60 -7.27
CA SER A 211 -0.47 -27.70 -7.63
C SER A 211 -0.99 -26.33 -8.09
N GLY A 212 -1.98 -26.31 -8.98
CA GLY A 212 -2.61 -25.08 -9.42
C GLY A 212 -3.25 -24.28 -8.28
N ALA A 213 -3.97 -24.95 -7.39
CA ALA A 213 -4.60 -24.30 -6.24
C ALA A 213 -3.56 -23.66 -5.29
N LEU A 214 -2.45 -24.36 -5.03
CA LEU A 214 -1.39 -23.83 -4.17
C LEU A 214 -0.67 -22.65 -4.83
N THR A 215 -0.41 -22.71 -6.14
CA THR A 215 0.17 -21.58 -6.89
C THR A 215 -0.77 -20.38 -6.88
N ALA A 216 -2.06 -20.59 -7.17
CA ALA A 216 -3.07 -19.53 -7.13
C ALA A 216 -3.18 -18.89 -5.75
N PHE A 217 -3.14 -19.68 -4.68
CA PHE A 217 -3.15 -19.18 -3.30
C PHE A 217 -1.94 -18.32 -2.99
N THR A 218 -0.74 -18.76 -3.37
CA THR A 218 0.50 -18.01 -3.17
C THR A 218 0.48 -16.67 -3.93
N MET A 219 0.06 -16.68 -5.19
CA MET A 219 -0.06 -15.48 -6.00
C MET A 219 -1.10 -14.49 -5.45
N SER A 220 -2.17 -15.02 -4.84
CA SER A 220 -3.24 -14.20 -4.27
C SER A 220 -2.84 -13.56 -2.92
N ILE A 221 -1.96 -14.19 -2.13
CA ILE A 221 -1.46 -13.63 -0.87
C ILE A 221 -0.52 -12.44 -1.12
N ASP A 222 0.33 -12.56 -2.14
CA ASP A 222 1.40 -11.61 -2.45
C ASP A 222 0.94 -10.49 -3.41
N ASP A 223 -0.34 -10.49 -3.81
CA ASP A 223 -0.84 -9.49 -4.74
C ASP A 223 -1.07 -8.15 -4.05
N PHE A 224 -0.36 -7.13 -4.53
CA PHE A 224 -0.54 -5.74 -4.16
C PHE A 224 -1.36 -4.97 -5.21
N ILE A 225 -0.96 -5.08 -6.48
CA ILE A 225 -1.41 -4.16 -7.53
C ILE A 225 -2.90 -4.34 -7.84
N ILE A 226 -3.34 -5.59 -8.05
CA ILE A 226 -4.75 -5.86 -8.36
C ILE A 226 -5.61 -5.50 -7.14
N SER A 227 -5.13 -5.85 -5.93
CA SER A 227 -5.78 -5.49 -4.68
C SER A 227 -5.96 -3.99 -4.55
N TYR A 228 -4.91 -3.20 -4.81
CA TYR A 228 -4.92 -1.73 -4.71
C TYR A 228 -6.03 -1.08 -5.56
N PHE A 229 -6.20 -1.56 -6.80
CA PHE A 229 -7.20 -1.00 -7.72
C PHE A 229 -8.63 -1.55 -7.53
N THR A 230 -8.83 -2.62 -6.76
CA THR A 230 -10.15 -3.31 -6.70
C THR A 230 -10.71 -3.51 -5.30
N SER A 231 -9.98 -3.14 -4.24
CA SER A 231 -10.40 -3.34 -2.85
C SER A 231 -11.46 -2.35 -2.35
N GLY A 232 -11.47 -1.13 -2.89
CA GLY A 232 -12.29 -0.04 -2.37
C GLY A 232 -11.82 0.42 -0.98
N SER A 233 -12.61 1.24 -0.31
CA SER A 233 -12.28 1.84 0.99
C SER A 233 -12.44 0.90 2.20
N SER A 234 -13.19 -0.19 2.05
CA SER A 234 -13.57 -1.08 3.17
C SER A 234 -12.68 -2.33 3.33
N SER A 235 -11.70 -2.54 2.46
CA SER A 235 -10.94 -3.79 2.41
C SER A 235 -9.48 -3.53 2.08
N SER A 236 -8.59 -3.58 3.06
CA SER A 236 -7.15 -3.54 2.84
C SER A 236 -6.53 -4.94 2.90
N THR A 237 -5.61 -5.25 1.99
CA THR A 237 -4.80 -6.46 2.06
C THR A 237 -3.48 -6.19 2.77
N LEU A 238 -2.85 -7.25 3.29
CA LEU A 238 -1.56 -7.13 3.98
C LEU A 238 -0.48 -6.48 3.11
N ALA A 239 -0.44 -6.83 1.82
CA ALA A 239 0.50 -6.23 0.88
C ALA A 239 0.27 -4.71 0.71
N MET A 240 -1.00 -4.26 0.73
CA MET A 240 -1.34 -2.83 0.70
C MET A 240 -0.93 -2.13 1.99
N THR A 241 -1.18 -2.74 3.15
CA THR A 241 -0.81 -2.18 4.45
C THR A 241 0.70 -2.07 4.59
N ILE A 242 1.47 -3.13 4.28
CA ILE A 242 2.94 -3.09 4.28
C ILE A 242 3.44 -1.99 3.33
N TYR A 243 2.89 -1.90 2.12
CA TYR A 243 3.28 -0.86 1.16
C TYR A 243 3.02 0.55 1.69
N GLY A 244 1.87 0.79 2.32
CA GLY A 244 1.55 2.06 2.95
C GLY A 244 2.54 2.43 4.07
N MET A 245 2.82 1.47 4.94
CA MET A 245 3.78 1.65 6.06
C MET A 245 5.21 1.88 5.57
N THR A 246 5.65 1.24 4.48
CA THR A 246 7.01 1.40 3.94
C THR A 246 7.26 2.74 3.26
N LYS A 247 6.23 3.59 3.10
CA LYS A 247 6.34 4.86 2.38
C LYS A 247 7.11 5.94 3.15
N LYS A 248 6.91 6.06 4.45
CA LYS A 248 7.63 7.04 5.25
C LYS A 248 8.90 6.46 5.87
N ARG A 249 8.79 5.36 6.57
CA ARG A 249 9.90 4.75 7.29
C ARG A 249 9.74 3.24 7.35
N VAL A 250 10.82 2.52 7.09
CA VAL A 250 10.83 1.07 7.33
C VAL A 250 11.17 0.84 8.80
N THR A 251 10.16 0.57 9.62
CA THR A 251 10.33 0.24 11.04
C THR A 251 10.68 -1.24 11.23
N PRO A 252 11.29 -1.64 12.36
CA PRO A 252 11.48 -3.07 12.67
C PRO A 252 10.17 -3.85 12.73
N GLU A 253 9.04 -3.21 13.00
CA GLU A 253 7.71 -3.81 12.92
C GLU A 253 7.38 -4.26 11.49
N ILE A 254 7.65 -3.42 10.49
CA ILE A 254 7.52 -3.77 9.06
C ILE A 254 8.44 -4.94 8.72
N ASN A 255 9.65 -4.97 9.26
CA ASN A 255 10.56 -6.09 9.09
C ASN A 255 10.00 -7.37 9.72
N ALA A 256 9.33 -7.29 10.88
CA ALA A 256 8.72 -8.42 11.54
C ALA A 256 7.54 -9.00 10.73
N ILE A 257 6.64 -8.15 10.24
CA ILE A 257 5.50 -8.59 9.42
C ILE A 257 5.95 -9.15 8.06
N SER A 258 6.92 -8.49 7.42
CA SER A 258 7.50 -8.95 6.16
C SER A 258 8.23 -10.30 6.33
N THR A 259 8.92 -10.50 7.46
CA THR A 259 9.54 -11.77 7.83
C THR A 259 8.49 -12.88 7.98
N LEU A 260 7.39 -12.62 8.70
CA LEU A 260 6.30 -13.59 8.85
C LEU A 260 5.66 -13.96 7.51
N LEU A 261 5.41 -12.96 6.65
CA LEU A 261 4.89 -13.19 5.31
C LEU A 261 5.85 -14.04 4.47
N PHE A 262 7.14 -13.66 4.43
CA PHE A 262 8.16 -14.40 3.70
C PHE A 262 8.30 -15.85 4.18
N VAL A 263 8.36 -16.08 5.48
CA VAL A 263 8.45 -17.43 6.06
C VAL A 263 7.20 -18.24 5.73
N THR A 264 6.01 -17.62 5.77
CA THR A 264 4.75 -18.28 5.42
C THR A 264 4.75 -18.71 3.96
N VAL A 265 5.11 -17.83 3.04
CA VAL A 265 5.22 -18.13 1.60
C VAL A 265 6.29 -19.20 1.34
N LEU A 266 7.46 -19.08 1.99
CA LEU A 266 8.54 -20.06 1.86
C LEU A 266 8.11 -21.47 2.31
N VAL A 267 7.43 -21.57 3.44
CA VAL A 267 6.89 -22.85 3.97
C VAL A 267 5.86 -23.42 3.01
N LEU A 268 4.95 -22.60 2.47
CA LEU A 268 3.97 -23.03 1.48
C LEU A 268 4.66 -23.56 0.22
N LEU A 269 5.61 -22.83 -0.34
CA LEU A 269 6.38 -23.25 -1.52
C LEU A 269 7.17 -24.54 -1.27
N ALA A 270 7.81 -24.66 -0.11
CA ALA A 270 8.52 -25.88 0.28
C ALA A 270 7.57 -27.08 0.35
N VAL A 271 6.39 -26.91 0.95
CA VAL A 271 5.35 -27.97 0.98
C VAL A 271 4.89 -28.36 -0.42
N ILE A 272 4.67 -27.38 -1.31
CA ILE A 272 4.30 -27.60 -2.71
C ILE A 272 5.38 -28.44 -3.41
N ASN A 273 6.62 -27.97 -3.39
CA ASN A 273 7.74 -28.61 -4.10
C ASN A 273 8.02 -30.04 -3.59
N ILE A 274 8.00 -30.24 -2.27
CA ILE A 274 8.19 -31.56 -1.67
C ILE A 274 7.05 -32.51 -2.10
N ARG A 275 5.82 -32.02 -2.16
CA ARG A 275 4.67 -32.80 -2.60
C ARG A 275 4.75 -33.18 -4.09
N GLU A 276 5.10 -32.23 -4.95
CA GLU A 276 5.27 -32.48 -6.38
C GLU A 276 6.37 -33.52 -6.64
N ALA A 277 7.53 -33.35 -6.02
CA ALA A 277 8.63 -34.30 -6.15
C ALA A 277 8.22 -35.72 -5.67
N HIS A 278 7.46 -35.81 -4.60
CA HIS A 278 6.95 -37.11 -4.12
C HIS A 278 5.92 -37.75 -5.08
N MET A 279 5.04 -36.96 -5.65
CA MET A 279 4.03 -37.41 -6.60
C MET A 279 4.67 -37.90 -7.93
N GLU A 280 5.69 -37.15 -8.42
CA GLU A 280 6.42 -37.57 -9.62
C GLU A 280 7.20 -38.86 -9.41
N GLN A 281 7.89 -39.00 -8.27
CA GLN A 281 8.57 -40.24 -7.93
C GLN A 281 7.61 -41.44 -7.84
N GLN A 282 6.42 -41.25 -7.29
CA GLN A 282 5.39 -42.30 -7.24
C GLN A 282 4.87 -42.66 -8.64
N ALA A 283 4.64 -41.63 -9.48
CA ALA A 283 4.20 -41.85 -10.87
C ALA A 283 5.25 -42.57 -11.69
N GLN A 284 6.52 -42.21 -11.53
CA GLN A 284 7.64 -42.93 -12.20
C GLN A 284 7.78 -44.39 -11.72
N ARG A 285 7.67 -44.61 -10.41
CA ARG A 285 7.71 -45.98 -9.85
C ARG A 285 6.54 -46.85 -10.35
N ARG A 286 5.33 -46.28 -10.48
CA ARG A 286 4.18 -46.97 -11.06
C ARG A 286 4.37 -47.37 -12.52
N LYS A 287 5.03 -46.50 -13.32
CA LYS A 287 5.34 -46.80 -14.73
C LYS A 287 6.39 -47.90 -14.91
N LEU A 288 7.26 -48.09 -13.92
CA LEU A 288 8.32 -49.10 -13.95
C LEU A 288 7.89 -50.48 -13.45
N LEU A 289 6.74 -50.57 -12.77
CA LEU A 289 6.21 -51.85 -12.29
C LEU A 289 5.38 -52.52 -13.38
N SER A 290 5.64 -53.84 -13.63
CA SER A 290 4.82 -54.63 -14.52
C SER A 290 3.41 -54.83 -13.97
N THR A 291 2.45 -55.04 -14.84
CA THR A 291 1.04 -55.27 -14.45
C THR A 291 0.88 -56.47 -13.49
N ALA A 292 1.74 -57.47 -13.60
CA ALA A 292 1.78 -58.63 -12.71
C ALA A 292 2.28 -58.31 -11.30
N GLU A 293 3.28 -57.42 -11.18
CA GLU A 293 3.79 -56.95 -9.89
C GLU A 293 2.82 -56.03 -9.18
N ILE A 294 2.04 -55.22 -9.92
CA ILE A 294 0.97 -54.38 -9.38
C ILE A 294 -0.16 -55.24 -8.79
N ALA A 295 -0.55 -56.31 -9.50
CA ALA A 295 -1.59 -57.25 -9.05
C ALA A 295 -1.13 -58.05 -7.82
N ALA A 296 0.15 -58.42 -7.74
CA ALA A 296 0.71 -59.21 -6.63
C ALA A 296 0.85 -58.42 -5.31
N ARG A 297 0.91 -57.08 -5.35
CA ARG A 297 1.09 -56.24 -4.15
C ARG A 297 -0.19 -56.01 -3.32
N GLY A 298 -1.37 -56.34 -3.85
CA GLY A 298 -2.64 -56.07 -3.19
C GLY A 298 -2.91 -54.58 -2.97
N PRO A 299 -4.02 -54.19 -2.36
CA PRO A 299 -4.33 -52.79 -2.13
C PRO A 299 -3.28 -52.14 -1.20
N GLU A 300 -2.59 -51.14 -1.72
CA GLU A 300 -1.57 -50.41 -0.97
C GLU A 300 -2.14 -49.88 0.35
N LYS A 301 -1.59 -50.32 1.49
CA LYS A 301 -1.93 -49.74 2.81
C LYS A 301 -1.67 -48.23 2.73
N ARG A 302 -2.71 -47.41 3.02
CA ARG A 302 -2.60 -45.97 3.14
C ARG A 302 -1.41 -45.64 4.04
N ARG A 303 -0.32 -45.13 3.45
CA ARG A 303 0.82 -44.64 4.23
C ARG A 303 0.33 -43.49 5.13
N LYS A 304 0.74 -43.55 6.41
CA LYS A 304 0.51 -42.42 7.34
C LYS A 304 1.09 -41.15 6.72
N PRO A 305 0.37 -40.02 6.73
CA PRO A 305 0.87 -38.76 6.18
C PRO A 305 2.15 -38.38 6.88
N ASN A 306 3.11 -37.88 6.09
CA ASN A 306 4.42 -37.41 6.57
C ASN A 306 4.23 -36.38 7.70
N PRO A 307 4.98 -36.44 8.83
CA PRO A 307 4.85 -35.51 9.93
C PRO A 307 4.99 -34.03 9.48
N PHE A 308 5.82 -33.73 8.50
CA PHE A 308 5.91 -32.38 7.89
C PHE A 308 4.62 -31.92 7.20
N MET A 309 3.83 -32.83 6.65
CA MET A 309 2.51 -32.50 6.11
C MET A 309 1.49 -32.15 7.21
N LYS A 310 1.64 -32.75 8.39
CA LYS A 310 0.81 -32.39 9.54
C LYS A 310 1.20 -31.05 10.13
N ILE A 311 2.49 -30.70 10.09
CA ILE A 311 2.99 -29.40 10.55
C ILE A 311 2.52 -28.29 9.60
N GLY A 312 2.66 -28.45 8.27
CA GLY A 312 2.16 -27.48 7.29
C GLY A 312 0.63 -27.32 7.31
N ALA A 313 -0.11 -28.42 7.40
CA ALA A 313 -1.57 -28.36 7.56
C ALA A 313 -1.97 -27.79 8.95
N GLY A 314 -1.17 -28.01 9.99
CA GLY A 314 -1.37 -27.45 11.31
C GLY A 314 -1.08 -25.95 11.36
N ALA A 315 -0.04 -25.48 10.66
CA ALA A 315 0.26 -24.06 10.54
C ALA A 315 -0.84 -23.33 9.75
N LEU A 316 -1.29 -23.89 8.64
CA LEU A 316 -2.42 -23.35 7.88
C LEU A 316 -3.72 -23.31 8.71
N ALA A 317 -4.00 -24.40 9.46
CA ALA A 317 -5.14 -24.44 10.36
C ALA A 317 -5.00 -23.46 11.54
N ALA A 318 -3.79 -23.24 12.05
CA ALA A 318 -3.53 -22.24 13.11
C ALA A 318 -3.75 -20.82 12.59
N VAL A 319 -3.27 -20.48 11.39
CA VAL A 319 -3.56 -19.21 10.73
C VAL A 319 -5.06 -19.03 10.51
N MET A 320 -5.78 -20.08 10.03
CA MET A 320 -7.23 -20.05 9.87
C MET A 320 -7.98 -19.87 11.21
N VAL A 321 -7.50 -20.49 12.29
CA VAL A 321 -8.09 -20.33 13.63
C VAL A 321 -7.83 -18.94 14.20
N ILE A 322 -6.63 -18.40 14.02
CA ILE A 322 -6.29 -17.03 14.44
C ILE A 322 -7.18 -16.03 13.69
N THR A 323 -7.32 -16.18 12.36
CA THR A 323 -8.21 -15.31 11.56
C THR A 323 -9.68 -15.46 11.97
N LEU A 324 -10.13 -16.66 12.33
CA LEU A 324 -11.50 -16.88 12.80
C LEU A 324 -11.74 -16.27 14.19
N VAL A 325 -10.75 -16.31 15.07
CA VAL A 325 -10.85 -15.74 16.43
C VAL A 325 -10.87 -14.20 16.34
N VAL A 326 -10.07 -13.59 15.47
CA VAL A 326 -10.08 -12.13 15.25
C VAL A 326 -11.43 -11.68 14.68
N SER A 327 -12.03 -12.41 13.75
CA SER A 327 -13.34 -12.06 13.17
C SER A 327 -14.51 -12.14 14.16
N VAL A 328 -14.40 -12.93 15.23
CA VAL A 328 -15.47 -13.03 16.26
C VAL A 328 -15.45 -11.84 17.23
N HIS A 329 -14.32 -11.13 17.35
CA HIS A 329 -14.18 -9.98 18.26
C HIS A 329 -14.54 -8.63 17.62
N GLY A 330 -14.64 -8.55 16.29
CA GLY A 330 -15.06 -7.34 15.56
C GLY A 330 -16.57 -7.29 15.36
N LYS A 331 -17.35 -6.93 16.39
CA LYS A 331 -18.77 -6.58 16.18
C LYS A 331 -18.83 -5.17 15.57
N THR A 332 -19.03 -5.10 14.26
CA THR A 332 -19.43 -3.85 13.61
C THR A 332 -20.81 -3.46 14.11
N THR A 333 -20.95 -2.26 14.64
CA THR A 333 -22.21 -1.70 15.13
C THR A 333 -23.18 -1.29 14.02
N GLY A 334 -22.78 -1.46 12.76
CA GLY A 334 -23.52 -1.00 11.58
C GLY A 334 -23.27 0.47 11.20
N ARG A 335 -22.61 1.27 12.07
CA ARG A 335 -22.16 2.64 11.76
C ARG A 335 -20.67 2.59 11.39
N VAL A 336 -20.33 3.18 10.26
CA VAL A 336 -18.97 3.10 9.69
C VAL A 336 -18.57 4.46 9.15
N VAL A 337 -17.29 4.80 9.23
CA VAL A 337 -16.68 5.92 8.50
C VAL A 337 -15.46 5.42 7.73
N ASN A 338 -15.36 5.81 6.46
CA ASN A 338 -14.24 5.46 5.59
C ASN A 338 -13.31 6.67 5.48
N VAL A 339 -12.12 6.57 6.02
CA VAL A 339 -11.13 7.65 6.07
C VAL A 339 -9.97 7.33 5.15
N CYS A 340 -9.54 8.29 4.34
CA CYS A 340 -8.34 8.21 3.52
C CYS A 340 -7.39 9.35 3.87
N SER A 341 -6.16 9.00 4.21
CA SER A 341 -5.11 9.95 4.59
C SER A 341 -3.74 9.49 4.08
N TRP A 342 -2.68 10.08 4.58
CA TRP A 342 -1.30 9.71 4.28
C TRP A 342 -0.83 8.56 5.16
N GLY A 343 0.22 7.84 4.75
CA GLY A 343 0.88 6.86 5.61
C GLY A 343 1.53 7.53 6.83
N GLU A 344 1.47 6.89 8.00
CA GLU A 344 2.05 7.40 9.27
C GLU A 344 1.71 8.88 9.56
N TYR A 345 0.45 9.23 9.41
CA TYR A 345 -0.05 10.60 9.56
C TYR A 345 -1.15 10.72 10.62
N ILE A 346 -1.21 9.72 11.49
CA ILE A 346 -2.12 9.65 12.63
C ILE A 346 -1.54 8.72 13.69
N ASP A 347 -1.71 9.07 14.95
CA ASP A 347 -1.59 8.09 16.05
C ASP A 347 -2.76 7.10 15.95
N GLU A 348 -2.48 5.86 15.56
CA GLU A 348 -3.49 4.82 15.35
C GLU A 348 -4.29 4.48 16.63
N SER A 349 -3.77 4.78 17.80
CA SER A 349 -4.50 4.62 19.06
C SER A 349 -5.78 5.47 19.10
N LEU A 350 -5.78 6.62 18.41
CA LEU A 350 -6.92 7.51 18.26
C LEU A 350 -8.08 6.86 17.51
N ILE A 351 -7.81 5.98 16.54
CA ILE A 351 -8.82 5.19 15.85
C ILE A 351 -9.58 4.32 16.86
N THR A 352 -8.81 3.61 17.69
CA THR A 352 -9.39 2.73 18.73
C THR A 352 -10.17 3.52 19.75
N GLU A 353 -9.68 4.69 20.15
CA GLU A 353 -10.35 5.55 21.12
C GLU A 353 -11.64 6.14 20.56
N PHE A 354 -11.64 6.61 19.31
CA PHE A 354 -12.84 7.08 18.64
C PHE A 354 -13.95 6.01 18.59
N GLU A 355 -13.57 4.79 18.20
CA GLU A 355 -14.52 3.67 18.12
C GLU A 355 -15.11 3.31 19.49
N LYS A 356 -14.29 3.33 20.56
CA LYS A 356 -14.79 3.11 21.92
C LYS A 356 -15.77 4.19 22.33
N ARG A 357 -15.49 5.47 22.04
CA ARG A 357 -16.32 6.61 22.45
C ARG A 357 -17.63 6.67 21.68
N THR A 358 -17.60 6.37 20.39
CA THR A 358 -18.74 6.61 19.47
C THR A 358 -19.48 5.35 19.06
N GLY A 359 -18.84 4.19 19.09
CA GLY A 359 -19.34 2.96 18.53
C GLY A 359 -19.35 2.95 16.98
N ILE A 360 -18.69 3.92 16.34
CA ILE A 360 -18.53 4.01 14.88
C ILE A 360 -17.24 3.26 14.51
N THR A 361 -17.31 2.34 13.57
CA THR A 361 -16.12 1.64 13.05
C THR A 361 -15.40 2.49 12.02
N VAL A 362 -14.09 2.62 12.14
CA VAL A 362 -13.24 3.37 11.19
C VAL A 362 -12.55 2.42 10.23
N ASN A 363 -12.80 2.57 8.94
CA ASN A 363 -11.99 1.98 7.89
C ASN A 363 -10.96 3.03 7.46
N TYR A 364 -9.71 2.84 7.88
CA TYR A 364 -8.63 3.77 7.58
C TYR A 364 -7.78 3.24 6.43
N GLN A 365 -7.56 4.04 5.40
CA GLN A 365 -6.71 3.71 4.26
C GLN A 365 -5.73 4.83 3.97
N THR A 366 -4.59 4.47 3.39
CA THR A 366 -3.55 5.42 3.05
C THR A 366 -3.34 5.51 1.55
N VAL A 367 -2.97 6.69 1.09
CA VAL A 367 -2.55 6.99 -0.28
C VAL A 367 -1.19 7.67 -0.27
N GLU A 368 -0.50 7.61 -1.40
CA GLU A 368 0.89 8.05 -1.51
C GLU A 368 1.07 9.54 -1.88
N SER A 369 0.05 10.16 -2.47
CA SER A 369 0.12 11.56 -2.89
C SER A 369 -1.26 12.14 -3.17
N ASN A 370 -1.37 13.47 -3.20
CA ASN A 370 -2.58 14.19 -3.61
C ASN A 370 -3.03 13.78 -5.04
N GLU A 371 -2.09 13.56 -5.95
CA GLU A 371 -2.34 13.14 -7.32
C GLU A 371 -2.90 11.72 -7.38
N ALA A 372 -2.38 10.80 -6.56
CA ALA A 372 -2.90 9.44 -6.45
C ALA A 372 -4.31 9.43 -5.84
N LEU A 373 -4.55 10.20 -4.77
CA LEU A 373 -5.88 10.41 -4.22
C LEU A 373 -6.86 10.93 -5.27
N TYR A 374 -6.48 12.00 -5.96
CA TYR A 374 -7.31 12.61 -7.01
C TYR A 374 -7.61 11.61 -8.14
N ALA A 375 -6.63 10.83 -8.59
CA ALA A 375 -6.82 9.81 -9.62
C ALA A 375 -7.81 8.73 -9.17
N LEU A 376 -7.73 8.25 -7.92
CA LEU A 376 -8.69 7.30 -7.35
C LEU A 376 -10.10 7.87 -7.28
N LEU A 377 -10.25 9.12 -6.84
CA LEU A 377 -11.55 9.80 -6.76
C LEU A 377 -12.17 9.98 -8.16
N LYS A 378 -11.38 10.41 -9.14
CA LYS A 378 -11.83 10.56 -10.55
C LYS A 378 -12.20 9.24 -11.21
N ALA A 379 -11.48 8.17 -10.87
CA ALA A 379 -11.82 6.83 -11.35
C ALA A 379 -13.07 6.26 -10.68
N GLY A 380 -13.61 6.91 -9.62
CA GLY A 380 -14.72 6.38 -8.83
C GLY A 380 -14.32 5.11 -8.04
N ALA A 381 -13.02 4.94 -7.80
CA ALA A 381 -12.48 3.77 -7.12
C ALA A 381 -12.48 3.89 -5.60
N GLY A 382 -12.55 5.11 -5.05
CA GLY A 382 -12.61 5.37 -3.62
C GLY A 382 -14.02 5.68 -3.14
N ASP A 383 -14.52 4.93 -2.17
CA ASP A 383 -15.79 5.20 -1.47
C ASP A 383 -15.47 5.72 -0.07
N TYR A 384 -14.70 6.81 -0.04
CA TYR A 384 -14.29 7.46 1.18
C TYR A 384 -15.36 8.45 1.65
N ASP A 385 -15.50 8.59 2.96
CA ASP A 385 -16.34 9.61 3.57
C ASP A 385 -15.50 10.84 3.91
N VAL A 386 -14.30 10.62 4.52
CA VAL A 386 -13.34 11.66 4.90
C VAL A 386 -12.04 11.47 4.11
N ILE A 387 -11.50 12.56 3.62
CA ILE A 387 -10.15 12.65 3.02
C ILE A 387 -9.35 13.77 3.69
N VAL A 388 -8.02 13.67 3.65
CA VAL A 388 -7.11 14.67 4.25
C VAL A 388 -6.12 15.19 3.19
N PRO A 389 -6.56 15.97 2.20
CA PRO A 389 -5.69 16.53 1.17
C PRO A 389 -4.99 17.83 1.62
N SER A 390 -3.96 18.22 0.88
CA SER A 390 -3.30 19.50 1.07
C SER A 390 -4.05 20.66 0.37
N ASP A 391 -3.75 21.86 0.76
CA ASP A 391 -4.39 23.14 0.37
C ASP A 391 -4.70 23.27 -1.14
N TYR A 392 -3.71 23.09 -2.01
CA TYR A 392 -3.91 23.21 -3.48
C TYR A 392 -4.85 22.14 -4.04
N MET A 393 -4.85 20.94 -3.46
CA MET A 393 -5.74 19.88 -3.88
C MET A 393 -7.17 20.11 -3.36
N ILE A 394 -7.30 20.65 -2.15
CA ILE A 394 -8.61 21.10 -1.61
C ILE A 394 -9.24 22.11 -2.54
N SER A 395 -8.49 23.16 -2.91
CA SER A 395 -8.95 24.17 -3.86
C SER A 395 -9.50 23.55 -5.15
N ARG A 396 -8.76 22.59 -5.72
CA ARG A 396 -9.16 21.87 -6.92
C ARG A 396 -10.41 21.03 -6.72
N LEU A 397 -10.52 20.31 -5.61
CA LEU A 397 -11.69 19.47 -5.31
C LEU A 397 -12.96 20.32 -5.09
N ILE A 398 -12.82 21.51 -4.49
CA ILE A 398 -13.92 22.50 -4.36
C ILE A 398 -14.35 23.00 -5.74
N GLU A 399 -13.41 23.46 -6.58
CA GLU A 399 -13.70 23.94 -7.94
C GLU A 399 -14.42 22.91 -8.81
N GLU A 400 -14.06 21.62 -8.64
CA GLU A 400 -14.67 20.51 -9.36
C GLU A 400 -15.96 19.98 -8.72
N GLY A 401 -16.41 20.57 -7.59
CA GLY A 401 -17.65 20.19 -6.89
C GLY A 401 -17.59 18.78 -6.31
N MET A 402 -16.43 18.31 -5.89
CA MET A 402 -16.19 16.96 -5.37
C MET A 402 -16.31 16.87 -3.84
N LEU A 403 -16.45 18.00 -3.15
CA LEU A 403 -16.59 18.05 -1.69
C LEU A 403 -18.03 18.38 -1.29
N GLU A 404 -18.43 17.94 -0.09
CA GLU A 404 -19.69 18.23 0.57
C GLU A 404 -19.51 19.38 1.55
N GLU A 405 -20.51 20.28 1.66
CA GLU A 405 -20.52 21.31 2.71
C GLU A 405 -20.67 20.67 4.09
N LEU A 406 -19.83 21.09 5.04
CA LEU A 406 -19.84 20.62 6.43
C LEU A 406 -20.96 21.28 7.24
N ASP A 407 -21.59 20.51 8.15
CA ASP A 407 -22.44 21.06 9.18
C ASP A 407 -21.65 21.27 10.47
N TYR A 408 -21.16 22.48 10.67
CA TYR A 408 -20.35 22.84 11.85
C TYR A 408 -21.09 22.71 13.18
N SER A 409 -22.41 22.55 13.18
CA SER A 409 -23.13 22.21 14.40
C SER A 409 -22.79 20.81 14.92
N ASN A 410 -22.32 19.91 14.03
CA ASN A 410 -21.80 18.59 14.36
C ASN A 410 -20.29 18.59 14.66
N ILE A 411 -19.61 19.73 14.45
CA ILE A 411 -18.17 19.89 14.61
C ILE A 411 -17.85 21.04 15.59
N PRO A 412 -18.34 21.00 16.84
CA PRO A 412 -18.13 22.11 17.79
C PRO A 412 -16.64 22.37 18.09
N ASN A 413 -15.77 21.38 17.95
CA ASN A 413 -14.32 21.54 18.15
C ASN A 413 -13.66 22.43 17.08
N PHE A 414 -14.36 22.82 16.01
CA PHE A 414 -13.88 23.81 15.06
C PHE A 414 -13.63 25.18 15.74
N GLU A 415 -14.29 25.49 16.85
CA GLU A 415 -14.01 26.69 17.63
C GLU A 415 -12.60 26.71 18.23
N LEU A 416 -11.98 25.54 18.45
CA LEU A 416 -10.62 25.40 18.97
C LEU A 416 -9.55 25.70 17.92
N ILE A 417 -9.91 25.70 16.64
CA ILE A 417 -8.99 26.01 15.55
C ILE A 417 -8.59 27.49 15.62
N ASP A 418 -7.29 27.76 15.57
CA ASP A 418 -6.73 29.12 15.59
C ASP A 418 -7.23 29.92 14.38
N GLU A 419 -7.50 31.21 14.58
CA GLU A 419 -8.03 32.10 13.55
C GLU A 419 -7.10 32.23 12.32
N ARG A 420 -5.80 31.97 12.49
CA ARG A 420 -4.83 31.94 11.39
C ARG A 420 -5.10 30.86 10.34
N PHE A 421 -5.78 29.77 10.74
CA PHE A 421 -6.11 28.65 9.88
C PHE A 421 -7.58 28.64 9.41
N LYS A 422 -8.33 29.68 9.71
CA LYS A 422 -9.69 29.90 9.22
C LYS A 422 -9.69 30.83 8.02
N ASN A 423 -10.67 30.67 7.14
CA ASN A 423 -10.86 31.51 5.95
C ASN A 423 -9.63 31.55 5.02
N LEU A 424 -8.92 30.43 4.91
CA LEU A 424 -7.76 30.31 4.04
C LEU A 424 -8.18 30.37 2.56
N SER A 425 -7.23 30.71 1.67
CA SER A 425 -7.49 30.96 0.25
C SER A 425 -8.15 29.82 -0.48
N TYR A 426 -7.96 28.58 -0.02
CA TYR A 426 -8.56 27.39 -0.62
C TYR A 426 -10.03 27.17 -0.20
N ASP A 427 -10.45 27.69 0.97
CA ASP A 427 -11.84 27.63 1.47
C ASP A 427 -12.20 28.93 2.25
N PRO A 428 -12.35 30.06 1.53
CA PRO A 428 -12.49 31.38 2.17
C PRO A 428 -13.71 31.55 3.05
N GLU A 429 -14.71 30.71 2.92
CA GLU A 429 -15.94 30.74 3.72
C GLU A 429 -15.99 29.64 4.77
N ASN A 430 -14.94 28.83 4.91
CA ASN A 430 -14.88 27.62 5.76
C ASN A 430 -16.11 26.72 5.58
N LYS A 431 -16.44 26.37 4.33
CA LYS A 431 -17.63 25.53 4.05
C LYS A 431 -17.30 24.04 3.99
N TYR A 432 -16.07 23.70 3.61
CA TYR A 432 -15.72 22.36 3.18
C TYR A 432 -14.66 21.68 4.04
N THR A 433 -13.93 22.44 4.89
CA THR A 433 -12.70 21.98 5.49
C THR A 433 -12.60 22.23 6.98
N VAL A 434 -12.00 21.29 7.71
CA VAL A 434 -11.47 21.51 9.06
C VAL A 434 -9.96 21.25 9.01
N PRO A 435 -9.11 22.27 9.25
CA PRO A 435 -7.67 22.11 9.29
C PRO A 435 -7.24 20.99 10.25
N TYR A 436 -6.26 20.19 9.82
CA TYR A 436 -5.80 19.00 10.53
C TYR A 436 -4.39 19.14 11.07
N THR A 437 -3.44 19.42 10.18
CA THR A 437 -2.04 19.67 10.51
C THR A 437 -1.48 20.75 9.60
N TRP A 438 -0.36 21.33 9.99
CA TRP A 438 0.35 22.31 9.19
C TRP A 438 1.85 22.22 9.42
N GLY A 439 2.63 22.75 8.49
CA GLY A 439 4.07 22.75 8.59
C GLY A 439 4.74 23.57 7.48
N THR A 440 6.05 23.50 7.44
CA THR A 440 6.89 24.16 6.42
C THR A 440 7.76 23.17 5.68
N VAL A 441 8.14 23.51 4.46
CA VAL A 441 9.19 22.83 3.70
C VAL A 441 10.49 23.59 3.94
N GLY A 442 11.61 22.85 4.10
CA GLY A 442 12.90 23.47 4.32
C GLY A 442 14.05 22.61 3.81
N ILE A 443 15.25 23.01 4.17
CA ILE A 443 16.48 22.27 3.92
C ILE A 443 16.83 21.48 5.17
N ILE A 444 17.02 20.17 5.01
CA ILE A 444 17.66 19.29 5.99
C ILE A 444 19.11 19.13 5.59
N TYR A 445 20.04 19.27 6.52
CA TYR A 445 21.46 19.09 6.23
C TYR A 445 22.19 18.41 7.38
N ASN A 446 23.24 17.67 7.05
CA ASN A 446 24.15 17.07 8.02
C ASN A 446 25.27 18.08 8.31
N GLU A 447 25.35 18.56 9.56
CA GLU A 447 26.27 19.63 9.97
C GLU A 447 27.74 19.26 9.76
N ASP A 448 28.10 17.98 10.01
CA ASP A 448 29.46 17.50 9.84
C ASP A 448 29.87 17.43 8.36
N MET A 449 28.96 17.07 7.47
CA MET A 449 29.22 17.00 6.03
C MET A 449 29.26 18.39 5.38
N VAL A 450 28.41 19.28 5.82
CA VAL A 450 28.30 20.65 5.30
C VAL A 450 29.41 21.55 5.85
N GLY A 451 29.77 21.40 7.12
CA GLY A 451 30.83 22.15 7.77
C GLY A 451 30.50 23.63 8.04
N GLY A 452 29.22 23.99 8.04
CA GLY A 452 28.72 25.31 8.30
C GLY A 452 27.22 25.42 8.30
N GLU A 453 26.68 26.60 8.58
CA GLU A 453 25.24 26.84 8.60
C GLU A 453 24.72 27.11 7.17
N ILE A 454 23.58 26.49 6.81
CA ILE A 454 22.87 26.78 5.56
C ILE A 454 21.72 27.73 5.86
N THR A 455 21.59 28.82 5.07
CA THR A 455 20.53 29.82 5.22
C THR A 455 19.77 30.09 3.92
N SER A 456 20.20 29.54 2.79
CA SER A 456 19.71 29.87 1.45
C SER A 456 19.45 28.62 0.62
N TRP A 457 18.40 28.63 -0.22
CA TRP A 457 18.14 27.62 -1.22
C TRP A 457 19.28 27.43 -2.23
N SER A 458 20.18 28.40 -2.37
CA SER A 458 21.34 28.30 -3.25
C SER A 458 22.23 27.10 -2.94
N ALA A 459 22.25 26.61 -1.71
CA ALA A 459 22.99 25.41 -1.29
C ALA A 459 22.56 24.15 -2.07
N MET A 460 21.30 24.07 -2.50
CA MET A 460 20.78 22.97 -3.31
C MET A 460 21.38 22.89 -4.72
N PHE A 461 22.13 23.92 -5.15
CA PHE A 461 22.71 24.05 -6.48
C PHE A 461 24.24 24.18 -6.44
N ASP A 462 24.85 24.12 -5.25
CA ASP A 462 26.27 24.35 -5.07
C ASP A 462 27.11 23.11 -5.42
N ASP A 463 28.11 23.28 -6.29
CA ASP A 463 29.04 22.24 -6.69
C ASP A 463 29.88 21.69 -5.52
N GLN A 464 29.97 22.44 -4.41
CA GLN A 464 30.66 21.98 -3.21
C GLN A 464 30.03 20.67 -2.68
N TYR A 465 28.74 20.46 -2.87
CA TYR A 465 27.99 19.30 -2.40
C TYR A 465 27.63 18.32 -3.53
N ALA A 466 28.36 18.39 -4.66
CA ALA A 466 28.06 17.56 -5.84
C ALA A 466 28.04 16.06 -5.51
N GLY A 467 26.94 15.40 -5.84
CA GLY A 467 26.70 13.99 -5.58
C GLY A 467 26.18 13.66 -4.19
N GLU A 468 25.95 14.68 -3.33
CA GLU A 468 25.50 14.52 -1.95
C GLU A 468 24.22 15.30 -1.65
N VAL A 469 23.57 15.90 -2.65
CA VAL A 469 22.30 16.61 -2.56
C VAL A 469 21.16 15.71 -3.01
N LEU A 470 20.10 15.61 -2.21
CA LEU A 470 18.89 14.89 -2.55
C LEU A 470 17.83 15.86 -3.09
N LEU A 471 17.37 15.60 -4.31
CA LEU A 471 16.29 16.36 -4.92
C LEU A 471 14.94 15.73 -4.56
N ILE A 472 14.03 16.51 -3.98
CA ILE A 472 12.68 16.05 -3.68
C ILE A 472 11.94 15.65 -4.97
N ASN A 473 11.32 14.46 -4.99
CA ASN A 473 10.59 13.96 -6.15
C ASN A 473 9.14 14.47 -6.21
N ASN A 474 8.98 15.76 -5.97
CA ASN A 474 7.72 16.51 -6.10
C ASN A 474 7.97 17.70 -7.01
N SER A 475 7.23 17.83 -8.10
CA SER A 475 7.44 18.89 -9.10
C SER A 475 7.16 20.27 -8.56
N ARG A 476 6.16 20.42 -7.66
CA ARG A 476 5.81 21.74 -7.07
C ARG A 476 6.90 22.18 -6.11
N ASP A 477 7.39 21.31 -5.24
CA ASP A 477 8.43 21.65 -4.28
C ASP A 477 9.79 21.86 -4.97
N ALA A 478 10.16 20.97 -5.91
CA ALA A 478 11.44 21.09 -6.61
C ALA A 478 11.55 22.36 -7.47
N LEU A 479 10.52 22.68 -8.26
CA LEU A 479 10.47 23.95 -8.99
C LEU A 479 10.26 25.12 -8.04
N GLY A 480 9.56 24.91 -6.92
CA GLY A 480 9.28 25.92 -5.90
C GLY A 480 10.57 26.51 -5.29
N PHE A 481 11.48 25.66 -4.80
CA PHE A 481 12.71 26.20 -4.23
C PHE A 481 13.64 26.81 -5.29
N ALA A 482 13.61 26.33 -6.53
CA ALA A 482 14.33 26.96 -7.63
C ALA A 482 13.74 28.35 -7.95
N LEU A 483 12.41 28.49 -7.97
CA LEU A 483 11.74 29.80 -8.10
C LEU A 483 12.11 30.75 -6.97
N LYS A 484 12.13 30.26 -5.72
CA LYS A 484 12.53 31.07 -4.55
C LYS A 484 13.98 31.52 -4.65
N THR A 485 14.90 30.66 -5.08
CA THR A 485 16.30 31.04 -5.32
C THR A 485 16.43 32.15 -6.35
N LEU A 486 15.55 32.22 -7.34
CA LEU A 486 15.49 33.26 -8.36
C LEU A 486 14.70 34.51 -7.89
N GLY A 487 14.11 34.49 -6.69
CA GLY A 487 13.31 35.57 -6.14
C GLY A 487 11.88 35.66 -6.70
N TYR A 488 11.38 34.54 -7.27
CA TYR A 488 10.01 34.46 -7.78
C TYR A 488 9.04 33.89 -6.76
N SER A 489 7.74 34.10 -6.98
CA SER A 489 6.68 33.47 -6.17
C SER A 489 6.55 31.97 -6.50
N LEU A 490 6.25 31.16 -5.48
CA LEU A 490 5.89 29.72 -5.64
C LEU A 490 4.65 29.51 -6.51
N ASN A 491 3.83 30.55 -6.64
CA ASN A 491 2.56 30.53 -7.34
C ASN A 491 2.60 31.30 -8.68
N THR A 492 3.80 31.57 -9.20
CA THR A 492 3.91 32.26 -10.49
C THR A 492 3.19 31.48 -11.59
N THR A 493 2.47 32.22 -12.43
CA THR A 493 1.84 31.70 -13.65
C THR A 493 2.59 32.14 -14.91
N ASP A 494 3.75 32.77 -14.76
CA ASP A 494 4.61 33.18 -15.87
C ASP A 494 5.42 31.98 -16.38
N PRO A 495 5.17 31.50 -17.61
CA PRO A 495 5.88 30.34 -18.16
C PRO A 495 7.39 30.57 -18.31
N ASP A 496 7.86 31.82 -18.45
CA ASP A 496 9.28 32.11 -18.63
C ASP A 496 10.02 31.97 -17.30
N GLN A 497 9.43 32.42 -16.17
CA GLN A 497 9.98 32.24 -14.83
C GLN A 497 10.03 30.73 -14.47
N ILE A 498 8.98 29.98 -14.81
CA ILE A 498 8.92 28.53 -14.55
C ILE A 498 10.01 27.80 -15.35
N ARG A 499 10.25 28.18 -16.61
CA ARG A 499 11.33 27.61 -17.42
C ARG A 499 12.72 27.99 -16.92
N GLU A 500 12.92 29.21 -16.45
CA GLU A 500 14.20 29.62 -15.85
C GLU A 500 14.53 28.78 -14.60
N ALA A 501 13.55 28.58 -13.73
CA ALA A 501 13.69 27.67 -12.57
C ALA A 501 14.00 26.21 -12.98
N PHE A 502 13.34 25.74 -14.02
CA PHE A 502 13.58 24.41 -14.60
C PHE A 502 15.00 24.30 -15.18
N GLU A 503 15.48 25.29 -15.92
CA GLU A 503 16.82 25.30 -16.49
C GLU A 503 17.89 25.25 -15.40
N MET A 504 17.65 25.91 -14.27
CA MET A 504 18.52 25.85 -13.09
C MET A 504 18.62 24.45 -12.52
N LEU A 505 17.48 23.71 -12.41
CA LEU A 505 17.45 22.30 -11.97
C LEU A 505 18.18 21.40 -12.99
N VAL A 506 17.97 21.60 -14.29
CA VAL A 506 18.63 20.85 -15.34
C VAL A 506 20.13 21.06 -15.32
N ASP A 507 20.60 22.30 -15.14
CA ASP A 507 22.01 22.61 -15.04
C ASP A 507 22.67 21.94 -13.84
N ALA A 508 22.06 22.01 -12.66
CA ALA A 508 22.54 21.32 -11.47
C ALA A 508 22.56 19.78 -11.64
N THR A 509 21.54 19.22 -12.29
CA THR A 509 21.50 17.80 -12.64
C THR A 509 22.67 17.41 -13.54
N ARG A 510 22.95 18.20 -14.58
CA ARG A 510 24.06 17.97 -15.52
C ARG A 510 25.44 18.11 -14.88
N ARG A 511 25.58 19.00 -13.93
CA ARG A 511 26.80 19.15 -13.12
C ARG A 511 26.99 18.03 -12.11
N GLY A 512 25.97 17.17 -11.93
CA GLY A 512 26.01 16.05 -11.00
C GLY A 512 25.85 16.48 -9.53
N VAL A 513 25.19 17.60 -9.27
CA VAL A 513 24.92 18.09 -7.91
C VAL A 513 24.01 17.10 -7.17
N TYR A 514 22.96 16.62 -7.85
CA TYR A 514 22.01 15.72 -7.23
C TYR A 514 22.48 14.26 -7.24
N GLN A 515 22.45 13.61 -6.08
CA GLN A 515 22.64 12.17 -5.92
C GLN A 515 21.50 11.38 -6.54
N GLY A 516 20.27 11.89 -6.40
CA GLY A 516 19.05 11.30 -6.93
C GLY A 516 17.81 12.09 -6.58
N LYS A 517 16.68 11.68 -7.19
CA LYS A 517 15.34 12.17 -6.83
C LYS A 517 14.73 11.20 -5.83
N VAL A 518 14.29 11.71 -4.70
CA VAL A 518 13.77 10.91 -3.58
C VAL A 518 12.49 11.53 -3.03
N MET A 519 11.65 10.69 -2.46
CA MET A 519 10.61 11.08 -1.50
C MET A 519 10.96 10.46 -0.15
N ASP A 520 10.26 9.43 0.25
CA ASP A 520 10.42 8.81 1.56
C ASP A 520 11.78 8.07 1.73
N GLU A 521 12.51 7.79 0.64
CA GLU A 521 13.89 7.28 0.70
C GLU A 521 14.86 8.25 1.39
N ILE A 522 14.45 9.52 1.57
CA ILE A 522 15.23 10.54 2.26
C ILE A 522 15.53 10.13 3.71
N PHE A 523 14.58 9.49 4.42
CA PHE A 523 14.77 9.03 5.79
C PHE A 523 16.03 8.16 5.91
N GLY A 524 16.08 7.03 5.20
CA GLY A 524 17.23 6.13 5.26
C GLY A 524 18.54 6.72 4.76
N LYS A 525 18.49 7.77 3.91
CA LYS A 525 19.71 8.45 3.43
C LYS A 525 20.25 9.47 4.41
N MET A 526 19.39 10.30 4.99
CA MET A 526 19.79 11.31 5.98
C MET A 526 20.14 10.67 7.32
N GLU A 527 19.31 9.78 7.84
CA GLU A 527 19.56 9.02 9.08
C GLU A 527 20.83 8.15 9.01
N GLY A 528 21.19 7.69 7.83
CA GLY A 528 22.41 6.89 7.61
C GLY A 528 23.66 7.68 7.22
N GLY A 529 23.63 9.01 7.24
CA GLY A 529 24.77 9.88 6.86
C GLY A 529 25.20 9.72 5.39
N ASN A 530 24.26 9.37 4.48
CA ASN A 530 24.56 9.08 3.07
C ASN A 530 24.23 10.25 2.12
N ALA A 531 23.86 11.41 2.66
CA ALA A 531 23.65 12.63 1.91
C ALA A 531 23.94 13.85 2.81
N ALA A 532 24.46 14.92 2.22
CA ALA A 532 24.78 16.13 2.94
C ALA A 532 23.59 17.08 3.08
N ILE A 533 22.75 17.17 2.02
CA ILE A 533 21.66 18.15 1.95
C ILE A 533 20.45 17.51 1.29
N ALA A 534 19.27 17.85 1.80
CA ALA A 534 17.99 17.44 1.23
C ALA A 534 16.94 18.53 1.40
N THR A 535 15.89 18.48 0.59
CA THR A 535 14.67 19.30 0.79
C THR A 535 13.56 18.40 1.27
N TYR A 536 12.95 18.72 2.43
CA TYR A 536 11.78 17.97 2.92
C TYR A 536 10.96 18.77 3.93
N TYR A 537 9.98 18.11 4.56
CA TYR A 537 9.01 18.71 5.48
C TYR A 537 9.55 18.76 6.92
N ALA A 538 9.19 19.81 7.65
CA ALA A 538 9.68 20.07 9.01
C ALA A 538 9.36 18.95 10.02
N GLY A 539 8.14 18.41 10.00
CA GLY A 539 7.75 17.32 10.90
C GLY A 539 8.51 16.04 10.63
N ASP A 540 8.72 15.71 9.36
CA ASP A 540 9.51 14.54 8.98
C ASP A 540 10.99 14.70 9.36
N TYR A 541 11.55 15.92 9.29
CA TYR A 541 12.88 16.20 9.83
C TYR A 541 12.95 15.90 11.33
N LEU A 542 11.97 16.37 12.11
CA LEU A 542 11.94 16.10 13.55
C LEU A 542 11.90 14.61 13.84
N SER A 543 11.11 13.86 13.10
CA SER A 543 11.09 12.39 13.17
C SER A 543 12.44 11.76 12.80
N MET A 544 13.16 12.28 11.78
CA MET A 544 14.50 11.80 11.43
C MET A 544 15.50 12.08 12.54
N ALA A 545 15.50 13.32 13.07
CA ALA A 545 16.44 13.76 14.10
C ALA A 545 16.28 12.96 15.41
N ASP A 546 15.05 12.56 15.77
CA ASP A 546 14.76 11.74 16.93
C ASP A 546 15.30 10.28 16.78
N ASN A 547 15.54 9.84 15.55
CA ASN A 547 15.86 8.45 15.22
C ASN A 547 17.29 8.21 14.74
N THR A 548 18.18 9.20 14.83
CA THR A 548 19.57 9.07 14.39
C THR A 548 20.55 9.80 15.31
N ASP A 549 21.77 9.27 15.36
CA ASP A 549 22.91 9.97 15.99
C ASP A 549 23.60 10.95 15.03
N GLU A 550 23.19 11.00 13.74
CA GLU A 550 23.73 11.94 12.76
C GLU A 550 23.33 13.38 13.13
N PRO A 551 24.26 14.36 13.04
CA PRO A 551 23.97 15.74 13.40
C PRO A 551 23.15 16.43 12.28
N LEU A 552 21.86 16.17 12.27
CA LEU A 552 20.93 16.76 11.30
C LEU A 552 20.43 18.11 11.81
N ALA A 553 20.35 19.09 10.92
CA ALA A 553 19.75 20.39 11.16
C ALA A 553 18.70 20.71 10.09
N PHE A 554 17.77 21.61 10.45
CA PHE A 554 16.70 22.06 9.55
C PHE A 554 16.64 23.58 9.48
N VAL A 555 16.42 24.11 8.30
CA VAL A 555 16.24 25.56 8.10
C VAL A 555 15.15 25.85 7.06
N VAL A 556 14.32 26.84 7.36
CA VAL A 556 13.50 27.52 6.35
C VAL A 556 14.35 28.67 5.79
N PRO A 557 14.79 28.63 4.51
CA PRO A 557 15.71 29.62 3.95
C PRO A 557 15.20 31.07 3.97
N GLU A 558 16.14 32.02 3.88
CA GLU A 558 15.82 33.44 3.95
C GLU A 558 14.92 33.91 2.80
N GLU A 559 15.01 33.28 1.63
CA GLU A 559 14.15 33.57 0.47
C GLU A 559 12.69 33.18 0.71
N GLY A 560 12.42 32.50 1.83
CA GLY A 560 11.13 31.92 2.14
C GLY A 560 10.92 30.55 1.50
N SER A 561 9.81 29.91 1.85
CA SER A 561 9.49 28.55 1.44
C SER A 561 7.99 28.35 1.30
N ASN A 562 7.59 27.09 1.08
CA ASN A 562 6.20 26.67 1.21
C ASN A 562 5.85 26.46 2.70
N TRP A 563 4.73 27.01 3.13
CA TRP A 563 4.00 26.53 4.30
C TRP A 563 2.67 25.96 3.84
N PHE A 564 2.25 24.86 4.40
CA PHE A 564 1.08 24.11 3.95
C PHE A 564 0.13 23.81 5.11
N VAL A 565 -1.12 23.62 4.77
CA VAL A 565 -2.17 23.14 5.68
C VAL A 565 -2.87 21.98 5.03
N ASP A 566 -2.83 20.82 5.70
CA ASP A 566 -3.66 19.69 5.34
C ASP A 566 -4.98 19.78 6.13
N ALA A 567 -6.09 19.52 5.46
CA ALA A 567 -7.39 19.64 6.10
C ALA A 567 -8.29 18.43 5.81
N MET A 568 -9.11 18.12 6.80
CA MET A 568 -10.14 17.09 6.70
C MET A 568 -11.34 17.62 5.91
N CYS A 569 -11.74 16.85 4.89
CA CYS A 569 -12.87 17.17 4.01
C CYS A 569 -13.81 15.98 3.91
N VAL A 570 -15.09 16.25 3.68
CA VAL A 570 -16.11 15.22 3.36
C VAL A 570 -16.33 15.19 1.86
N LEU A 571 -16.30 14.00 1.26
CA LEU A 571 -16.56 13.85 -0.17
C LEU A 571 -18.03 14.07 -0.51
N LYS A 572 -18.27 14.58 -1.73
CA LYS A 572 -19.61 14.78 -2.27
C LYS A 572 -20.38 13.46 -2.29
N ASP A 573 -21.62 13.50 -1.79
CA ASP A 573 -22.49 12.33 -1.68
C ASP A 573 -21.92 11.19 -0.79
N ALA A 574 -21.06 11.52 0.19
CA ALA A 574 -20.55 10.54 1.16
C ALA A 574 -21.73 9.86 1.90
N PRO A 575 -21.76 8.51 1.93
CA PRO A 575 -22.90 7.78 2.51
C PRO A 575 -22.99 7.91 4.02
N HIS A 576 -21.89 8.25 4.70
CA HIS A 576 -21.80 8.31 6.16
C HIS A 576 -21.39 9.70 6.65
N LYS A 577 -22.06 10.76 6.15
CA LYS A 577 -21.71 12.15 6.46
C LYS A 577 -21.73 12.45 7.96
N ASP A 578 -22.72 11.97 8.70
CA ASP A 578 -22.83 12.20 10.15
C ASP A 578 -21.66 11.55 10.92
N GLU A 579 -21.24 10.35 10.51
CA GLU A 579 -20.08 9.66 11.04
C GLU A 579 -18.76 10.35 10.65
N ALA A 580 -18.69 10.90 9.44
CA ALA A 580 -17.56 11.67 8.96
C ALA A 580 -17.38 12.96 9.78
N GLU A 581 -18.44 13.71 10.00
CA GLU A 581 -18.40 14.92 10.82
C GLU A 581 -18.06 14.60 12.29
N ALA A 582 -18.54 13.47 12.82
CA ALA A 582 -18.16 13.01 14.15
C ALA A 582 -16.66 12.66 14.25
N TRP A 583 -16.09 12.04 13.21
CA TRP A 583 -14.66 11.78 13.12
C TRP A 583 -13.85 13.08 13.07
N ILE A 584 -14.24 13.99 12.20
CA ILE A 584 -13.59 15.30 12.05
C ILE A 584 -13.63 16.07 13.39
N ASN A 585 -14.77 16.07 14.07
CA ASN A 585 -14.90 16.71 15.37
C ASN A 585 -14.00 16.08 16.43
N PHE A 586 -13.86 14.75 16.44
CA PHE A 586 -12.99 14.05 17.37
C PHE A 586 -11.52 14.42 17.10
N MET A 587 -11.06 14.38 15.84
CA MET A 587 -9.67 14.69 15.48
C MET A 587 -9.33 16.17 15.73
N ALA A 588 -10.30 17.08 15.68
CA ALA A 588 -10.13 18.49 16.01
C ALA A 588 -10.11 18.77 17.53
N SER A 589 -10.32 17.76 18.39
CA SER A 589 -10.28 17.95 19.85
C SER A 589 -8.86 18.15 20.35
N THR A 590 -8.70 18.87 21.46
CA THR A 590 -7.38 19.12 22.08
C THR A 590 -6.65 17.83 22.43
N GLU A 591 -7.37 16.82 22.94
CA GLU A 591 -6.79 15.52 23.31
C GLU A 591 -6.22 14.78 22.10
N ALA A 592 -7.03 14.66 21.02
CA ALA A 592 -6.58 13.99 19.80
C ALA A 592 -5.46 14.79 19.12
N SER A 593 -5.53 16.11 19.11
CA SER A 593 -4.48 16.97 18.55
C SER A 593 -3.15 16.81 19.28
N LEU A 594 -3.14 16.77 20.62
CA LEU A 594 -1.93 16.58 21.43
C LEU A 594 -1.27 15.21 21.13
N ALA A 595 -2.05 14.12 21.19
CA ALA A 595 -1.53 12.79 20.91
C ALA A 595 -0.99 12.68 19.47
N ASN A 596 -1.69 13.31 18.53
CA ASN A 596 -1.27 13.29 17.13
C ASN A 596 -0.01 14.13 16.90
N MET A 597 0.13 15.31 17.51
CA MET A 597 1.35 16.13 17.44
C MET A 597 2.57 15.37 17.94
N ASP A 598 2.42 14.64 19.04
CA ASP A 598 3.48 13.84 19.65
C ASP A 598 3.95 12.69 18.74
N TYR A 599 2.98 12.05 18.07
CA TYR A 599 3.28 10.91 17.20
C TYR A 599 3.85 11.31 15.83
N ILE A 600 3.25 12.33 15.18
CA ILE A 600 3.61 12.69 13.79
C ILE A 600 4.59 13.86 13.69
N TRP A 601 4.91 14.53 14.79
CA TRP A 601 5.79 15.72 14.85
C TRP A 601 5.33 16.91 14.01
N TYR A 602 4.04 17.00 13.66
CA TYR A 602 3.44 18.14 12.95
C TYR A 602 2.58 18.97 13.88
N ALA A 603 2.64 20.30 13.73
CA ALA A 603 1.82 21.19 14.51
C ALA A 603 0.32 21.03 14.19
N SER A 604 -0.50 21.04 15.24
CA SER A 604 -1.96 21.10 15.09
C SER A 604 -2.41 22.56 14.91
N PRO A 605 -3.45 22.81 14.10
CA PRO A 605 -4.11 24.09 14.06
C PRO A 605 -4.99 24.37 15.30
N ASN A 606 -5.17 23.41 16.21
CA ASN A 606 -5.87 23.58 17.47
C ASN A 606 -5.01 24.41 18.42
N ARG A 607 -5.48 25.64 18.74
CA ARG A 607 -4.71 26.59 19.56
C ARG A 607 -4.43 26.08 20.96
N GLU A 608 -5.42 25.45 21.61
CA GLU A 608 -5.25 24.93 22.97
C GLU A 608 -4.23 23.76 23.00
N ALA A 609 -4.25 22.89 21.99
CA ALA A 609 -3.27 21.83 21.87
C ALA A 609 -1.86 22.39 21.67
N LEU A 610 -1.71 23.36 20.77
CA LEU A 610 -0.43 24.00 20.49
C LEU A 610 0.17 24.66 21.73
N ASP A 611 -0.64 25.43 22.47
CA ASP A 611 -0.23 26.11 23.70
C ASP A 611 0.16 25.12 24.83
N ARG A 612 -0.49 23.97 24.88
CA ARG A 612 -0.28 22.95 25.92
C ARG A 612 0.83 21.95 25.59
N TYR A 613 1.22 21.83 24.33
CA TYR A 613 2.12 20.75 23.90
C TYR A 613 3.46 20.72 24.65
N PRO A 614 4.14 21.83 24.94
CA PRO A 614 5.39 21.77 25.73
C PRO A 614 5.21 21.15 27.12
N SER A 615 4.09 21.45 27.80
CA SER A 615 3.79 20.86 29.12
C SER A 615 3.34 19.40 29.00
N TYR A 616 2.62 19.05 27.94
CA TYR A 616 2.23 17.67 27.65
C TYR A 616 3.43 16.77 27.37
N TYR A 617 4.41 17.29 26.60
CA TYR A 617 5.67 16.59 26.34
C TYR A 617 6.46 16.34 27.63
N GLU A 618 6.59 17.37 28.50
CA GLU A 618 7.25 17.23 29.81
C GLU A 618 6.55 16.20 30.72
N GLU A 619 5.21 16.14 30.68
CA GLU A 619 4.44 15.12 31.42
C GLU A 619 4.71 13.70 30.91
N LEU A 620 4.88 13.50 29.61
CA LEU A 620 5.11 12.19 29.01
C LEU A 620 6.54 11.69 29.20
N TYR A 621 7.53 12.55 28.94
CA TYR A 621 8.94 12.15 28.86
C TYR A 621 9.76 12.52 30.10
N GLY A 622 9.23 13.39 30.97
CA GLY A 622 9.90 13.83 32.20
C GLY A 622 11.00 14.86 31.98
N GLU A 623 11.09 15.43 30.78
CA GLU A 623 12.05 16.46 30.39
C GLU A 623 11.33 17.53 29.53
N PRO A 624 11.78 18.81 29.60
CA PRO A 624 11.16 19.86 28.83
C PRO A 624 11.44 19.72 27.33
N LEU A 625 10.43 20.03 26.50
CA LEU A 625 10.61 20.13 25.07
C LEU A 625 11.63 21.20 24.71
N ASP A 626 12.58 20.89 23.84
CA ASP A 626 13.57 21.85 23.36
C ASP A 626 12.85 23.00 22.60
N PRO A 627 13.10 24.26 22.95
CA PRO A 627 12.52 25.41 22.27
C PRO A 627 12.82 25.46 20.77
N ASP A 628 13.99 24.97 20.33
CA ASP A 628 14.38 24.95 18.92
C ASP A 628 13.58 23.88 18.16
N VAL A 629 13.36 22.71 18.76
CA VAL A 629 12.47 21.67 18.21
C VAL A 629 11.05 22.20 18.09
N TYR A 630 10.54 22.88 19.12
CA TYR A 630 9.21 23.48 19.06
C TYR A 630 9.11 24.58 17.98
N ALA A 631 10.15 25.40 17.79
CA ALA A 631 10.20 26.44 16.78
C ALA A 631 10.25 25.88 15.34
N ILE A 632 10.76 24.65 15.15
CA ILE A 632 10.74 23.96 13.87
C ILE A 632 9.34 23.37 13.62
N MET A 633 8.75 22.74 14.63
CA MET A 633 7.38 22.18 14.55
C MET A 633 6.35 23.29 14.28
N ALA A 634 6.41 24.37 15.05
CA ALA A 634 5.48 25.49 15.02
C ALA A 634 6.25 26.81 14.78
N PRO A 635 6.68 27.10 13.55
CA PRO A 635 7.51 28.26 13.24
C PRO A 635 6.88 29.57 13.68
N PRO A 636 7.71 30.50 14.21
CA PRO A 636 7.24 31.83 14.59
C PRO A 636 6.76 32.63 13.36
N GLN A 637 5.91 33.62 13.60
CA GLN A 637 5.28 34.43 12.55
C GLN A 637 6.28 35.06 11.58
N GLU A 638 7.46 35.46 12.06
CA GLU A 638 8.53 36.03 11.24
C GLU A 638 9.02 35.05 10.14
N VAL A 639 9.00 33.75 10.40
CA VAL A 639 9.34 32.72 9.43
C VAL A 639 8.18 32.54 8.44
N LEU A 640 6.94 32.52 8.93
CA LEU A 640 5.77 32.37 8.08
C LEU A 640 5.53 33.57 7.16
N ASP A 641 5.88 34.77 7.59
CA ASP A 641 5.73 36.04 6.80
C ASP A 641 6.54 36.03 5.49
N ARG A 642 7.61 35.19 5.41
CA ARG A 642 8.40 35.02 4.17
C ARG A 642 7.98 33.79 3.36
N CYS A 643 7.09 32.96 3.90
CA CYS A 643 6.61 31.75 3.24
C CYS A 643 5.32 32.01 2.45
N GLU A 644 5.03 31.14 1.50
CA GLU A 644 3.81 31.16 0.70
C GLU A 644 3.11 29.81 0.78
N SER A 645 1.76 29.77 0.82
CA SER A 645 1.01 28.53 0.62
C SER A 645 0.78 28.30 -0.87
N TYR A 646 0.71 27.04 -1.28
CA TYR A 646 0.37 26.72 -2.67
C TYR A 646 -1.09 27.02 -2.98
N VAL A 647 -1.32 27.51 -4.21
CA VAL A 647 -2.66 27.67 -4.77
C VAL A 647 -2.86 26.67 -5.94
N ASN A 648 -4.13 26.39 -6.27
CA ASN A 648 -4.44 25.66 -7.50
C ASN A 648 -4.01 26.48 -8.71
N LEU A 649 -3.07 25.96 -9.50
CA LEU A 649 -2.61 26.63 -10.70
C LEU A 649 -3.54 26.37 -11.88
N PRO A 650 -3.64 27.27 -12.86
CA PRO A 650 -4.37 27.04 -14.09
C PRO A 650 -3.92 25.74 -14.77
N ALA A 651 -4.85 25.03 -15.42
CA ALA A 651 -4.59 23.72 -16.02
C ALA A 651 -3.42 23.72 -17.04
N GLU A 652 -3.25 24.80 -17.79
CA GLU A 652 -2.12 24.99 -18.73
C GLU A 652 -0.77 25.13 -18.02
N ILE A 653 -0.74 25.74 -16.84
CA ILE A 653 0.47 25.87 -16.02
C ILE A 653 0.79 24.52 -15.34
N LEU A 654 -0.22 23.81 -14.82
CA LEU A 654 -0.03 22.46 -14.31
C LEU A 654 0.49 21.49 -15.37
N ALA A 655 -0.02 21.59 -16.61
CA ALA A 655 0.51 20.82 -17.73
C ALA A 655 1.98 21.15 -18.01
N LEU A 656 2.36 22.44 -17.96
CA LEU A 656 3.75 22.88 -18.11
C LEU A 656 4.65 22.28 -17.02
N TYR A 657 4.24 22.32 -15.73
CA TYR A 657 4.98 21.68 -14.63
C TYR A 657 5.20 20.19 -14.88
N ASN A 658 4.16 19.48 -15.27
CA ASN A 658 4.24 18.04 -15.55
C ASN A 658 5.17 17.73 -16.74
N ASP A 659 5.08 18.50 -17.83
CA ASP A 659 5.92 18.33 -19.01
C ASP A 659 7.40 18.56 -18.68
N LEU A 660 7.70 19.64 -17.93
CA LEU A 660 9.07 19.97 -17.52
C LEU A 660 9.61 18.91 -16.53
N TRP A 661 8.77 18.42 -15.61
CA TRP A 661 9.17 17.40 -14.65
C TRP A 661 9.52 16.07 -15.32
N ILE A 662 8.75 15.67 -16.33
CA ILE A 662 9.05 14.48 -17.15
C ILE A 662 10.38 14.68 -17.89
N GLN A 663 10.63 15.87 -18.45
CA GLN A 663 11.90 16.18 -19.13
C GLN A 663 13.10 16.12 -18.18
N LEU A 664 12.98 16.60 -16.95
CA LEU A 664 14.02 16.49 -15.92
C LEU A 664 14.33 15.03 -15.55
N GLY A 665 13.35 14.10 -15.71
CA GLY A 665 13.53 12.67 -15.50
C GLY A 665 14.36 11.98 -16.58
N VAL A 666 14.50 12.59 -17.75
CA VAL A 666 15.21 12.05 -18.93
C VAL A 666 16.56 12.73 -19.13
N SER A 667 16.80 13.87 -18.55
CA SER A 667 18.06 14.64 -18.63
C SER A 667 19.08 14.16 -17.61
#